data_f60a7326315fab750652ea36c21dbd8f
#
_entry.id   f60a7326315fab750652ea36c21dbd8f
#
_cell.length_a   1.000
_cell.length_b   1.000
_cell.length_c   1.000
_cell.angle_alpha   90.00
_cell.angle_beta   90.00
_cell.angle_gamma   90.00
#
_symmetry.space_group_name_H-M   'P 1'
#
loop_
_entity.id
_entity.type
_entity.pdbx_description
1 polymer ?
#
loop_
_entity_poly.entity_id
_entity_poly.type
_entity_poly.pdbx_seq_one_letter_code
_entity_poly.pdbx_strand_id
1 'polypeptide(L)'
;MIKKYSYGHLMILEISSDQQKRPAGLIKREIGVNPVRSRHCDSCFSAAYHWKIFSGKVLKVYRLKSGDLLISSKRDSCGRREILIKSYNFMCCIYMFDSLTVRFRDGCGSICLFFAQNHRNGQYEKEEKQKRNKNNEETKKERKKRMKKTKRELLVLAAATTVALSMGVTVQAKGDEKVLNFGCQMYTDGCVNSANDENGGWNAMRYGIAEALFKFDDNMEVIPWLAESYEVNDDHTEWTIKLKDGIKFSDGCDLTPTKVKEYFDHMKEVGPSGSAKPEKYLEFEAEVTVDDDANTINIKTSKPYANLVGQLCHPTMGITDVEHIENYDNGIIGTGPYKIEEFNGVGVGYTLAANEYYREDVPYDKVNLLFMGDNSAKTMALQSGQVDLVENITNVADIQDFQDNDDYTVDIASGVRCGFAWMNFDGVLGNKTLRQAILMAIDNDTICNSRTIGGLYTPGFSVLPSTLNYDYDKLENPYTYDPEKAKQILDDAGIVDTDGDGIRELDGQNINLRYISYENRLLNDFADAQAQYLAEIGIGVVPEYGSSDDQWSKLAALDYDFNNNNWITVGTGDPLAYMANWATDTSYCAYSNPDYDKLYEELKGEMDPEKRKDLIFQMQQILVDDAAVLIDGYYNSSMIYSKKVDSAHIHTADYYWLSTEITPAE
;
A
#
# COMPACT_ATOMS: atom_id res chain seq x y z
N MET A 1 11.83 35.56 25.31
CA MET A 1 11.50 34.54 26.34
C MET A 1 10.92 33.34 25.61
N ILE A 2 11.48 32.17 25.77
CA ILE A 2 10.99 30.94 25.10
C ILE A 2 10.16 30.17 26.11
N LYS A 3 8.88 29.94 25.80
CA LYS A 3 8.03 29.05 26.59
C LYS A 3 7.92 27.72 25.86
N LYS A 4 8.06 26.64 26.58
CA LYS A 4 7.97 25.26 26.11
C LYS A 4 6.64 24.67 26.60
N TYR A 5 5.85 24.16 25.67
CA TYR A 5 4.67 23.34 25.97
C TYR A 5 4.86 21.98 25.33
N SER A 6 4.58 20.93 26.06
CA SER A 6 4.61 19.55 25.58
C SER A 6 3.22 18.95 25.76
N TYR A 7 2.61 18.55 24.66
CA TYR A 7 1.44 17.69 24.63
C TYR A 7 1.77 16.51 23.73
N GLY A 8 1.89 15.35 24.32
CA GLY A 8 2.24 14.13 23.61
C GLY A 8 3.55 14.25 22.81
N HIS A 9 3.57 13.86 21.55
CA HIS A 9 4.72 13.93 20.65
C HIS A 9 4.89 15.28 19.93
N LEU A 10 4.06 16.28 20.24
CA LEU A 10 4.11 17.61 19.62
C LEU A 10 4.99 18.56 20.44
N MET A 11 6.04 19.11 19.84
CA MET A 11 6.90 20.11 20.45
C MET A 11 6.61 21.48 19.85
N ILE A 12 5.97 22.37 20.62
CA ILE A 12 5.65 23.73 20.22
C ILE A 12 6.76 24.67 20.69
N LEU A 13 7.37 25.40 19.77
CA LEU A 13 8.37 26.44 20.06
C LEU A 13 7.76 27.82 19.78
N GLU A 14 7.54 28.62 20.82
CA GLU A 14 7.11 30.00 20.71
C GLU A 14 8.34 30.93 20.69
N ILE A 15 8.50 31.72 19.63
CA ILE A 15 9.58 32.70 19.50
C ILE A 15 8.95 34.11 19.53
N SER A 16 9.14 34.85 20.61
CA SER A 16 8.65 36.23 20.73
C SER A 16 9.56 37.21 19.97
N SER A 17 8.97 38.09 19.18
CA SER A 17 9.64 39.02 18.24
C SER A 17 10.12 40.33 18.88
N ASP A 18 10.09 40.48 20.19
CA ASP A 18 10.46 41.74 20.85
C ASP A 18 11.95 41.77 21.24
N GLN A 19 12.80 42.06 20.32
CA GLN A 19 14.11 42.71 20.50
C GLN A 19 14.70 43.21 19.17
N GLN A 20 14.11 44.27 18.64
CA GLN A 20 14.87 45.21 17.79
C GLN A 20 15.25 46.41 18.67
N LYS A 21 16.52 46.46 19.00
CA LYS A 21 17.40 47.59 19.35
C LYS A 21 18.30 47.28 20.53
N ARG A 22 19.51 46.78 20.25
CA ARG A 22 20.76 47.17 20.96
C ARG A 22 21.98 46.60 20.19
N PRO A 23 23.15 47.31 20.25
CA PRO A 23 24.28 47.06 19.39
C PRO A 23 25.12 45.85 19.82
N ALA A 24 25.92 45.35 18.87
CA ALA A 24 26.75 44.16 18.96
C ALA A 24 27.67 44.14 20.19
N GLY A 25 27.39 43.24 21.11
CA GLY A 25 28.27 42.78 22.15
C GLY A 25 28.14 41.29 22.31
N LEU A 26 29.26 40.58 22.36
CA LEU A 26 29.27 39.13 22.58
C LEU A 26 28.62 38.81 23.93
N ILE A 27 27.43 38.24 23.92
CA ILE A 27 26.84 37.67 25.14
C ILE A 27 26.88 36.15 25.01
N LYS A 28 27.84 35.54 25.69
CA LYS A 28 27.78 34.12 26.05
C LYS A 28 26.82 33.95 27.22
N ARG A 29 25.68 33.32 26.99
CA ARG A 29 24.85 32.77 28.06
C ARG A 29 24.63 31.30 27.78
N GLU A 30 25.19 30.45 28.61
CA GLU A 30 24.85 29.04 28.71
C GLU A 30 23.54 28.95 29.47
N ILE A 31 22.51 28.41 28.82
CA ILE A 31 21.25 28.06 29.47
C ILE A 31 21.27 26.53 29.61
N GLY A 32 21.54 26.08 30.83
CA GLY A 32 21.44 24.68 31.19
C GLY A 32 19.96 24.23 31.17
N VAL A 33 19.66 23.21 30.42
CA VAL A 33 18.36 22.54 30.43
C VAL A 33 18.54 21.16 31.06
N ASN A 34 17.92 20.96 32.23
CA ASN A 34 17.88 19.65 32.88
C ASN A 34 17.08 18.66 32.01
N PRO A 35 17.60 17.44 31.77
CA PRO A 35 16.92 16.44 30.97
C PRO A 35 15.76 15.83 31.77
N VAL A 36 14.56 15.94 31.24
CA VAL A 36 13.42 15.14 31.71
C VAL A 36 13.55 13.74 31.07
N ARG A 37 13.80 12.74 31.90
CA ARG A 37 13.82 11.33 31.47
C ARG A 37 12.39 10.88 31.15
N SER A 38 12.10 10.61 29.89
CA SER A 38 11.02 9.69 29.51
C SER A 38 11.61 8.28 29.42
N ARG A 39 10.94 7.32 30.01
CA ARG A 39 11.33 5.90 29.92
C ARG A 39 10.85 5.40 28.56
N HIS A 40 11.71 5.18 27.64
CA HIS A 40 11.61 4.55 26.31
C HIS A 40 12.09 5.48 25.19
N CYS A 41 13.37 5.74 25.15
CA CYS A 41 14.21 5.90 23.96
C CYS A 41 15.62 6.36 24.37
N ASP A 42 16.59 5.48 24.27
CA ASP A 42 17.99 5.79 24.64
C ASP A 42 18.74 6.70 23.63
N SER A 43 18.07 7.26 22.64
CA SER A 43 18.61 8.16 21.61
C SER A 43 18.16 9.62 21.72
N CYS A 44 17.59 10.07 22.85
CA CYS A 44 17.15 11.47 22.99
C CYS A 44 18.27 12.41 23.43
N PHE A 45 18.61 13.25 22.54
CA PHE A 45 19.32 14.51 22.36
C PHE A 45 19.71 15.33 23.59
N SER A 46 21.01 15.56 23.77
CA SER A 46 21.50 16.77 24.45
C SER A 46 21.92 17.80 23.38
N ALA A 47 21.24 18.93 23.30
CA ALA A 47 21.57 20.00 22.37
C ALA A 47 22.27 21.15 23.14
N ALA A 48 23.49 21.53 22.73
CA ALA A 48 24.16 22.74 23.14
C ALA A 48 23.96 23.84 22.09
N TYR A 49 23.63 25.05 22.51
CA TYR A 49 23.30 26.16 21.61
C TYR A 49 24.47 27.14 21.53
N HIS A 50 24.94 27.42 20.31
CA HIS A 50 25.91 28.47 20.04
C HIS A 50 25.38 29.46 18.99
N TRP A 51 25.58 30.77 19.23
CA TRP A 51 25.28 31.83 18.28
C TRP A 51 26.55 32.26 17.58
N LYS A 52 26.57 32.27 16.25
CA LYS A 52 27.65 32.88 15.46
C LYS A 52 27.04 33.94 14.56
N ILE A 53 27.66 35.13 14.52
CA ILE A 53 27.34 36.22 13.61
C ILE A 53 28.34 36.16 12.45
N PHE A 54 27.82 35.95 11.23
CA PHE A 54 28.64 36.02 10.00
C PHE A 54 28.00 37.06 9.07
N SER A 55 28.81 38.03 8.62
CA SER A 55 28.45 39.08 7.65
C SER A 55 27.09 39.78 7.90
N GLY A 56 26.83 40.19 9.15
CA GLY A 56 25.61 40.94 9.50
C GLY A 56 24.30 40.15 9.56
N LYS A 57 24.34 38.81 9.45
CA LYS A 57 23.20 37.93 9.58
C LYS A 57 23.34 37.05 10.84
N VAL A 58 22.26 36.96 11.62
CA VAL A 58 22.24 36.09 12.81
C VAL A 58 21.98 34.66 12.32
N LEU A 59 22.98 33.80 12.50
CA LEU A 59 22.90 32.36 12.26
C LEU A 59 22.74 31.62 13.59
N LYS A 60 21.74 30.79 13.71
CA LYS A 60 21.54 29.89 14.84
C LYS A 60 22.13 28.52 14.50
N VAL A 61 23.14 28.11 15.26
CA VAL A 61 23.76 26.77 15.08
C VAL A 61 23.27 25.88 16.24
N TYR A 62 22.71 24.74 15.87
CA TYR A 62 22.33 23.69 16.80
C TYR A 62 23.29 22.51 16.63
N ARG A 63 23.91 22.07 17.69
CA ARG A 63 24.77 20.88 17.67
C ARG A 63 23.97 19.68 18.15
N LEU A 64 23.79 18.73 17.26
CA LEU A 64 23.23 17.42 17.55
C LEU A 64 24.37 16.42 17.71
N LYS A 65 24.14 15.28 18.37
CA LYS A 65 25.15 14.21 18.50
C LYS A 65 25.68 13.73 17.13
N SER A 66 24.97 13.99 16.05
CA SER A 66 25.31 13.59 14.67
C SER A 66 25.86 14.70 13.77
N GLY A 67 26.09 15.93 14.26
CA GLY A 67 26.67 17.02 13.45
C GLY A 67 26.08 18.41 13.71
N ASP A 68 26.61 19.45 13.04
CA ASP A 68 26.20 20.85 13.18
C ASP A 68 25.03 21.18 12.23
N LEU A 69 23.93 21.71 12.78
CA LEU A 69 22.78 22.18 12.04
C LEU A 69 22.88 23.69 11.78
N LEU A 70 22.91 24.11 10.52
CA LEU A 70 23.00 25.51 10.12
C LEU A 70 21.63 26.02 9.67
N ILE A 71 21.08 27.03 10.36
CA ILE A 71 19.81 27.66 10.00
C ILE A 71 20.06 29.07 9.45
N SER A 72 19.71 29.31 8.20
CA SER A 72 19.77 30.64 7.56
C SER A 72 18.41 31.07 7.06
N SER A 73 18.11 32.36 7.10
CA SER A 73 16.87 32.91 6.52
C SER A 73 17.16 33.88 5.38
N LYS A 74 16.44 33.74 4.26
CA LYS A 74 16.52 34.62 3.09
C LYS A 74 15.09 35.04 2.70
N ARG A 75 14.91 36.25 2.17
CA ARG A 75 13.64 36.66 1.56
C ARG A 75 13.68 36.35 0.06
N ASP A 76 12.61 35.77 -0.46
CA ASP A 76 12.43 35.57 -1.90
C ASP A 76 11.99 36.87 -2.60
N SER A 77 11.90 36.84 -3.93
CA SER A 77 11.49 37.96 -4.76
C SER A 77 10.02 38.41 -4.53
N CYS A 78 9.24 37.62 -3.79
CA CYS A 78 7.85 37.93 -3.42
C CYS A 78 7.71 38.41 -1.97
N GLY A 79 8.83 38.68 -1.27
CA GLY A 79 8.83 39.16 0.11
C GLY A 79 8.62 38.06 1.18
N ARG A 80 8.50 36.79 0.81
CA ARG A 80 8.36 35.66 1.72
C ARG A 80 9.69 35.33 2.35
N ARG A 81 9.69 34.89 3.62
CA ARG A 81 10.91 34.44 4.28
C ARG A 81 11.12 32.95 4.02
N GLU A 82 12.20 32.64 3.35
CA GLU A 82 12.73 31.30 3.18
C GLU A 82 13.74 31.03 4.30
N ILE A 83 13.57 29.93 5.02
CA ILE A 83 14.51 29.47 6.04
C ILE A 83 15.17 28.20 5.51
N LEU A 84 16.47 28.27 5.26
CA LEU A 84 17.27 27.13 4.84
C LEU A 84 17.93 26.49 6.06
N ILE A 85 17.67 25.20 6.22
CA ILE A 85 18.27 24.36 7.25
C ILE A 85 19.19 23.38 6.54
N LYS A 86 20.49 23.48 6.79
CA LYS A 86 21.48 22.51 6.29
C LYS A 86 22.06 21.73 7.47
N SER A 87 21.94 20.43 7.45
CA SER A 87 22.82 19.53 8.17
C SER A 87 23.72 18.80 7.16
N TYR A 88 24.79 18.19 7.61
CA TYR A 88 25.71 17.49 6.68
C TYR A 88 25.04 16.34 5.92
N ASN A 89 23.83 15.94 6.32
CA ASN A 89 23.03 14.89 5.67
C ASN A 89 21.57 15.28 5.32
N PHE A 90 21.18 16.58 5.48
CA PHE A 90 19.79 17.00 5.21
C PHE A 90 19.72 18.44 4.71
N MET A 91 19.00 18.67 3.62
CA MET A 91 18.65 19.99 3.13
C MET A 91 17.12 20.14 3.16
N CYS A 92 16.60 21.09 3.96
CA CYS A 92 15.17 21.37 4.06
C CYS A 92 14.88 22.83 3.71
N CYS A 93 13.95 23.08 2.81
CA CYS A 93 13.45 24.41 2.47
C CYS A 93 12.09 24.65 3.17
N ILE A 94 12.01 25.74 3.93
CA ILE A 94 10.82 26.11 4.68
C ILE A 94 10.25 27.40 4.09
N TYR A 95 8.99 27.36 3.64
CA TYR A 95 8.25 28.53 3.18
C TYR A 95 7.26 28.99 4.27
N MET A 96 7.30 30.28 4.62
CA MET A 96 6.41 30.86 5.62
C MET A 96 5.16 31.45 4.95
N PHE A 97 4.01 30.90 5.26
CA PHE A 97 2.69 31.52 5.17
C PHE A 97 2.18 31.80 6.59
N ASP A 98 0.96 32.29 6.77
CA ASP A 98 0.35 32.56 8.10
C ASP A 98 0.35 31.35 9.06
N SER A 99 0.62 30.17 8.55
CA SER A 99 1.02 28.95 9.28
C SER A 99 2.29 28.38 8.65
N LEU A 100 3.26 27.96 9.47
CA LEU A 100 4.53 27.38 9.01
C LEU A 100 4.41 25.86 8.99
N THR A 101 4.33 25.26 7.82
CA THR A 101 4.45 23.82 7.63
C THR A 101 5.87 23.50 7.16
N VAL A 102 6.59 22.69 7.91
CA VAL A 102 7.93 22.21 7.56
C VAL A 102 7.77 20.85 6.89
N ARG A 103 8.09 20.77 5.60
CA ARG A 103 8.17 19.48 4.91
C ARG A 103 9.62 19.07 4.75
N PHE A 104 9.96 17.87 5.16
CA PHE A 104 11.23 17.23 4.86
C PHE A 104 11.13 16.58 3.47
N ARG A 105 12.17 16.71 2.67
CA ARG A 105 12.13 16.21 1.28
C ARG A 105 12.37 14.69 1.18
N ASP A 106 12.74 14.07 2.28
CA ASP A 106 13.08 12.63 2.33
C ASP A 106 12.19 11.86 3.31
N GLY A 107 10.88 11.94 3.12
CA GLY A 107 9.91 10.98 3.66
C GLY A 107 9.73 10.85 5.18
N CYS A 108 10.44 11.62 6.01
CA CYS A 108 10.32 11.54 7.47
C CYS A 108 9.64 12.76 8.08
N GLY A 109 8.32 12.72 8.16
CA GLY A 109 7.51 13.53 9.07
C GLY A 109 7.29 14.99 8.70
N SER A 110 6.10 15.49 8.95
CA SER A 110 5.74 16.92 8.88
C SER A 110 5.65 17.49 10.29
N ILE A 111 6.27 18.65 10.52
CA ILE A 111 6.10 19.42 11.77
C ILE A 111 5.29 20.66 11.46
N CYS A 112 4.10 20.80 12.06
CA CYS A 112 3.29 22.01 11.98
C CYS A 112 3.64 22.96 13.14
N LEU A 113 4.02 24.21 12.80
CA LEU A 113 4.26 25.26 13.76
C LEU A 113 3.14 26.31 13.63
N PHE A 114 2.32 26.45 14.68
CA PHE A 114 1.26 27.44 14.72
C PHE A 114 1.73 28.72 15.42
N PHE A 115 1.44 29.89 14.81
CA PHE A 115 1.65 31.19 15.43
C PHE A 115 0.31 31.77 15.84
N ALA A 116 0.11 32.00 17.13
CA ALA A 116 -1.06 32.72 17.64
C ALA A 116 -0.84 34.24 17.56
N GLN A 117 -1.67 34.93 16.78
CA GLN A 117 -1.74 36.40 16.81
C GLN A 117 -2.73 36.85 17.90
N ASN A 118 -2.26 37.65 18.86
CA ASN A 118 -3.10 38.36 19.79
C ASN A 118 -3.72 39.58 19.10
N HIS A 119 -5.01 39.55 18.82
CA HIS A 119 -5.76 40.71 18.41
C HIS A 119 -6.22 41.51 19.63
N ARG A 120 -5.84 42.79 19.70
CA ARG A 120 -6.53 43.82 20.51
C ARG A 120 -7.59 44.52 19.69
N ASN A 121 -8.73 44.66 20.28
CA ASN A 121 -10.01 45.10 19.75
C ASN A 121 -10.06 46.49 19.13
N GLY A 122 -10.88 46.60 18.06
CA GLY A 122 -11.94 47.59 17.94
C GLY A 122 -11.57 48.96 17.35
N GLN A 123 -11.62 49.06 15.99
CA GLN A 123 -12.07 50.27 15.29
C GLN A 123 -12.06 50.16 13.75
N TYR A 124 -11.98 48.98 13.14
CA TYR A 124 -11.78 48.83 11.70
C TYR A 124 -12.91 48.16 10.91
N GLU A 125 -14.10 47.94 11.47
CA GLU A 125 -15.17 47.17 10.79
C GLU A 125 -15.84 47.86 9.59
N LYS A 126 -15.75 49.16 9.45
CA LYS A 126 -16.42 49.89 8.34
C LYS A 126 -15.57 50.07 7.09
N GLU A 127 -14.26 50.12 7.22
CA GLU A 127 -13.37 50.23 6.03
C GLU A 127 -13.10 48.88 5.38
N GLU A 128 -13.17 47.75 6.11
CA GLU A 128 -12.95 46.41 5.54
C GLU A 128 -14.06 45.97 4.57
N LYS A 129 -15.32 46.31 4.84
CA LYS A 129 -16.42 45.93 3.94
C LYS A 129 -16.31 46.58 2.53
N GLN A 130 -15.80 47.79 2.44
CA GLN A 130 -15.57 48.44 1.12
C GLN A 130 -14.34 47.87 0.42
N LYS A 131 -13.28 47.49 1.13
CA LYS A 131 -12.10 46.83 0.57
C LYS A 131 -12.39 45.40 0.10
N ARG A 132 -13.22 44.62 0.86
CA ARG A 132 -13.64 43.28 0.45
C ARG A 132 -14.43 43.23 -0.84
N ASN A 133 -15.32 44.20 -1.09
CA ASN A 133 -16.08 44.23 -2.33
C ASN A 133 -15.20 44.57 -3.54
N LYS A 134 -14.20 45.45 -3.39
CA LYS A 134 -13.28 45.81 -4.47
C LYS A 134 -12.31 44.65 -4.80
N ASN A 135 -11.80 43.96 -3.79
CA ASN A 135 -10.96 42.79 -3.97
C ASN A 135 -11.70 41.58 -4.58
N ASN A 136 -13.00 41.41 -4.28
CA ASN A 136 -13.81 40.36 -4.91
C ASN A 136 -14.07 40.58 -6.40
N GLU A 137 -14.17 41.83 -6.84
CA GLU A 137 -14.30 42.09 -8.28
C GLU A 137 -12.97 41.99 -9.03
N GLU A 138 -11.86 42.37 -8.42
CA GLU A 138 -10.53 42.19 -8.99
C GLU A 138 -10.16 40.71 -9.07
N THR A 139 -10.46 39.91 -8.04
CA THR A 139 -10.22 38.46 -8.00
C THR A 139 -11.06 37.70 -9.04
N LYS A 140 -12.31 38.14 -9.28
CA LYS A 140 -13.16 37.60 -10.36
C LYS A 140 -12.61 37.94 -11.75
N LYS A 141 -12.05 39.14 -11.94
CA LYS A 141 -11.40 39.51 -13.21
C LYS A 141 -10.10 38.75 -13.43
N GLU A 142 -9.29 38.53 -12.38
CA GLU A 142 -8.07 37.75 -12.49
C GLU A 142 -8.35 36.25 -12.71
N ARG A 143 -9.37 35.67 -12.06
CA ARG A 143 -9.82 34.30 -12.36
C ARG A 143 -10.28 34.11 -13.78
N LYS A 144 -11.05 35.10 -14.32
CA LYS A 144 -11.46 35.09 -15.74
C LYS A 144 -10.27 35.23 -16.70
N LYS A 145 -9.24 35.98 -16.30
CA LYS A 145 -8.01 36.14 -17.09
C LYS A 145 -7.13 34.89 -17.06
N ARG A 146 -7.02 34.24 -15.87
CA ARG A 146 -6.35 32.93 -15.71
C ARG A 146 -7.05 31.81 -16.49
N MET A 147 -8.39 31.68 -16.38
CA MET A 147 -9.14 30.70 -17.18
C MET A 147 -9.00 30.89 -18.69
N LYS A 148 -8.92 32.15 -19.18
CA LYS A 148 -8.66 32.40 -20.61
C LYS A 148 -7.22 32.07 -21.01
N LYS A 149 -6.24 32.25 -20.11
CA LYS A 149 -4.84 31.91 -20.34
C LYS A 149 -4.67 30.36 -20.34
N THR A 150 -5.26 29.67 -19.37
CA THR A 150 -5.23 28.18 -19.29
C THR A 150 -5.94 27.52 -20.49
N LYS A 151 -7.09 28.08 -20.94
CA LYS A 151 -7.75 27.59 -22.19
C LYS A 151 -6.90 27.81 -23.42
N ARG A 152 -6.10 28.92 -23.48
CA ARG A 152 -5.21 29.21 -24.60
C ARG A 152 -3.94 28.34 -24.57
N GLU A 153 -3.45 28.00 -23.38
CA GLU A 153 -2.33 27.06 -23.15
C GLU A 153 -2.74 25.62 -23.45
N LEU A 154 -3.95 25.18 -23.06
CA LEU A 154 -4.53 23.90 -23.46
C LEU A 154 -4.78 23.78 -24.98
N LEU A 155 -5.20 24.88 -25.65
CA LEU A 155 -5.35 24.90 -27.09
C LEU A 155 -4.00 24.88 -27.84
N VAL A 156 -2.95 25.43 -27.25
CA VAL A 156 -1.60 25.39 -27.81
C VAL A 156 -0.97 24.00 -27.60
N LEU A 157 -1.24 23.34 -26.46
CA LEU A 157 -0.84 21.94 -26.24
C LEU A 157 -1.54 20.97 -27.20
N ALA A 158 -2.86 21.14 -27.40
CA ALA A 158 -3.62 20.34 -28.37
C ALA A 158 -3.18 20.61 -29.86
N ALA A 159 -2.72 21.82 -30.17
CA ALA A 159 -2.17 22.12 -31.49
C ALA A 159 -0.72 21.60 -31.66
N ALA A 160 0.06 21.49 -30.57
CA ALA A 160 1.42 20.92 -30.61
C ALA A 160 1.39 19.41 -30.79
N THR A 161 0.42 18.70 -30.20
CA THR A 161 0.21 17.27 -30.42
C THR A 161 -0.26 16.94 -31.84
N THR A 162 -1.01 17.85 -32.50
CA THR A 162 -1.45 17.64 -33.90
C THR A 162 -0.34 17.91 -34.93
N VAL A 163 0.68 18.70 -34.59
CA VAL A 163 1.82 18.97 -35.50
C VAL A 163 2.91 17.88 -35.40
N ALA A 164 3.03 17.17 -34.26
CA ALA A 164 3.95 16.05 -34.11
C ALA A 164 3.52 14.81 -34.93
N LEU A 165 2.24 14.71 -35.30
CA LEU A 165 1.67 13.62 -36.13
C LEU A 165 1.82 13.84 -37.64
N SER A 166 2.46 14.92 -38.12
CA SER A 166 2.56 15.23 -39.55
C SER A 166 3.98 15.21 -40.12
N MET A 167 5.00 14.82 -39.36
CA MET A 167 6.31 14.56 -39.94
C MET A 167 6.44 13.05 -40.25
N GLY A 168 5.97 12.68 -41.43
CA GLY A 168 6.17 11.35 -41.99
C GLY A 168 7.66 11.06 -42.14
N VAL A 169 8.22 10.32 -41.21
CA VAL A 169 9.44 9.58 -41.46
C VAL A 169 9.02 8.27 -42.14
N THR A 170 9.32 8.16 -43.41
CA THR A 170 9.24 6.89 -44.14
C THR A 170 10.28 5.92 -43.55
N VAL A 171 9.88 5.16 -42.55
CA VAL A 171 10.59 3.97 -42.11
C VAL A 171 10.15 2.82 -42.99
N GLN A 172 11.12 2.21 -43.60
CA GLN A 172 10.99 0.98 -44.41
C GLN A 172 10.32 -0.11 -43.54
N ALA A 173 9.20 -0.66 -43.98
CA ALA A 173 8.39 -1.64 -43.28
C ALA A 173 9.21 -2.87 -42.85
N LYS A 174 9.66 -2.93 -41.64
CA LYS A 174 9.67 -4.11 -40.81
C LYS A 174 8.18 -4.36 -40.43
N GLY A 175 7.75 -5.61 -40.42
CA GLY A 175 6.36 -5.96 -40.12
C GLY A 175 5.86 -5.11 -38.94
N ASP A 176 4.56 -4.76 -38.94
CA ASP A 176 3.97 -3.83 -37.97
C ASP A 176 4.35 -4.26 -36.53
N GLU A 177 5.04 -3.36 -35.81
CA GLU A 177 5.47 -3.56 -34.41
C GLU A 177 4.22 -3.80 -33.54
N LYS A 178 4.16 -4.92 -32.83
CA LYS A 178 3.06 -5.27 -31.95
C LYS A 178 3.21 -4.53 -30.63
N VAL A 179 2.38 -3.53 -30.39
CA VAL A 179 2.43 -2.68 -29.20
C VAL A 179 1.18 -2.88 -28.34
N LEU A 180 1.36 -3.16 -27.05
CA LEU A 180 0.30 -3.17 -26.05
C LEU A 180 0.35 -1.88 -25.23
N ASN A 181 -0.77 -1.15 -25.14
CA ASN A 181 -0.94 -0.04 -24.20
C ASN A 181 -1.75 -0.55 -23.01
N PHE A 182 -1.10 -0.72 -21.87
CA PHE A 182 -1.69 -1.29 -20.67
C PHE A 182 -1.90 -0.21 -19.58
N GLY A 183 -3.16 0.09 -19.26
CA GLY A 183 -3.54 0.94 -18.14
C GLY A 183 -3.48 0.17 -16.83
N CYS A 184 -2.42 0.36 -16.06
CA CYS A 184 -2.11 -0.42 -14.85
C CYS A 184 -2.19 0.41 -13.59
N GLN A 185 -2.35 -0.26 -12.46
CA GLN A 185 -2.29 0.32 -11.12
C GLN A 185 -1.00 -0.13 -10.42
N MET A 186 0.11 0.54 -10.73
CA MET A 186 1.38 0.28 -10.04
C MET A 186 1.31 0.74 -8.58
N TYR A 187 2.04 0.06 -7.71
CA TYR A 187 2.16 0.49 -6.31
C TYR A 187 3.04 1.73 -6.18
N THR A 188 2.70 2.56 -5.22
CA THR A 188 3.44 3.74 -4.75
C THR A 188 3.97 4.65 -5.86
N ASP A 189 5.28 4.78 -5.99
CA ASP A 189 5.97 5.68 -6.91
C ASP A 189 6.36 5.03 -8.24
N GLY A 190 5.92 3.80 -8.48
CA GLY A 190 6.25 3.04 -9.69
C GLY A 190 7.62 2.36 -9.63
N CYS A 191 8.22 2.23 -8.44
CA CYS A 191 9.44 1.46 -8.26
C CYS A 191 9.24 -0.01 -8.69
N VAL A 192 10.27 -0.60 -9.30
CA VAL A 192 10.31 -2.01 -9.71
C VAL A 192 11.46 -2.78 -9.07
N ASN A 193 12.11 -2.22 -8.06
CA ASN A 193 13.22 -2.87 -7.38
C ASN A 193 12.73 -3.80 -6.27
N SER A 194 12.70 -5.10 -6.55
CA SER A 194 12.25 -6.13 -5.62
C SER A 194 13.11 -6.27 -4.36
N ALA A 195 14.40 -5.98 -4.45
CA ALA A 195 15.32 -6.14 -3.33
C ALA A 195 15.27 -4.97 -2.33
N ASN A 196 14.86 -3.79 -2.75
CA ASN A 196 14.84 -2.59 -1.91
C ASN A 196 13.45 -2.24 -1.39
N ASP A 197 12.40 -2.66 -2.08
CA ASP A 197 11.02 -2.28 -1.79
C ASP A 197 10.06 -3.43 -2.08
N GLU A 198 9.21 -3.77 -1.12
CA GLU A 198 8.19 -4.83 -1.29
C GLU A 198 7.26 -4.50 -2.46
N ASN A 199 6.80 -3.24 -2.56
CA ASN A 199 5.96 -2.80 -3.68
C ASN A 199 6.70 -2.83 -5.02
N GLY A 200 8.03 -2.60 -5.01
CA GLY A 200 8.89 -2.77 -6.18
C GLY A 200 8.91 -4.21 -6.68
N GLY A 201 8.94 -5.18 -5.77
CA GLY A 201 8.83 -6.61 -6.09
C GLY A 201 7.48 -6.95 -6.74
N TRP A 202 6.39 -6.45 -6.17
CA TRP A 202 5.07 -6.61 -6.75
C TRP A 202 4.98 -6.05 -8.17
N ASN A 203 5.50 -4.85 -8.40
CA ASN A 203 5.51 -4.23 -9.72
C ASN A 203 6.37 -5.02 -10.71
N ALA A 204 7.58 -5.43 -10.31
CA ALA A 204 8.50 -6.15 -11.19
C ALA A 204 7.94 -7.50 -11.66
N MET A 205 7.33 -8.26 -10.76
CA MET A 205 6.74 -9.56 -11.07
C MET A 205 5.42 -9.43 -11.83
N ARG A 206 4.52 -8.55 -11.38
CA ARG A 206 3.22 -8.34 -12.01
C ARG A 206 3.32 -7.95 -13.47
N TYR A 207 4.31 -7.16 -13.80
CA TYR A 207 4.44 -6.64 -15.16
C TYR A 207 5.55 -7.33 -15.96
N GLY A 208 5.84 -8.59 -15.63
CA GLY A 208 6.66 -9.48 -16.43
C GLY A 208 8.12 -9.07 -16.59
N ILE A 209 8.70 -8.36 -15.60
CA ILE A 209 10.10 -7.90 -15.63
C ILE A 209 11.00 -8.88 -14.87
N ALA A 210 10.57 -9.35 -13.69
CA ALA A 210 11.31 -10.30 -12.86
C ALA A 210 10.51 -11.58 -12.63
N GLU A 211 11.21 -12.70 -12.48
CA GLU A 211 10.64 -14.01 -12.18
C GLU A 211 11.30 -14.58 -10.93
N ALA A 212 10.54 -15.40 -10.17
CA ALA A 212 11.04 -16.11 -9.00
C ALA A 212 11.47 -17.54 -9.37
N LEU A 213 12.07 -18.26 -8.43
CA LEU A 213 12.46 -19.66 -8.64
C LEU A 213 11.25 -20.56 -8.90
N PHE A 214 10.14 -20.28 -8.23
CA PHE A 214 8.86 -20.96 -8.38
C PHE A 214 7.75 -19.94 -8.57
N LYS A 215 6.58 -20.38 -9.05
CA LYS A 215 5.36 -19.58 -9.13
C LYS A 215 4.15 -20.42 -8.69
N PHE A 216 3.03 -19.76 -8.48
CA PHE A 216 1.75 -20.46 -8.27
C PHE A 216 1.05 -20.70 -9.60
N ASP A 217 0.33 -21.82 -9.69
CA ASP A 217 -0.73 -22.00 -10.68
C ASP A 217 -2.05 -21.38 -10.20
N ASP A 218 -3.13 -21.49 -10.98
CA ASP A 218 -4.43 -20.93 -10.64
C ASP A 218 -5.09 -21.59 -9.41
N ASN A 219 -4.60 -22.75 -8.96
CA ASN A 219 -5.04 -23.41 -7.74
C ASN A 219 -4.18 -23.04 -6.52
N MET A 220 -3.23 -22.11 -6.68
CA MET A 220 -2.21 -21.77 -5.68
C MET A 220 -1.25 -22.90 -5.34
N GLU A 221 -1.11 -23.89 -6.23
CA GLU A 221 -0.10 -24.94 -6.11
C GLU A 221 1.24 -24.43 -6.64
N VAL A 222 2.32 -24.77 -5.91
CA VAL A 222 3.68 -24.33 -6.31
C VAL A 222 4.15 -25.13 -7.53
N ILE A 223 4.51 -24.41 -8.59
CA ILE A 223 5.08 -24.99 -9.81
C ILE A 223 6.45 -24.40 -10.15
N PRO A 224 7.34 -25.15 -10.83
CA PRO A 224 8.63 -24.66 -11.27
C PRO A 224 8.54 -23.47 -12.23
N TRP A 225 9.36 -22.40 -12.00
CA TRP A 225 9.46 -21.24 -12.89
C TRP A 225 10.89 -21.08 -13.43
N LEU A 226 11.82 -20.44 -12.68
CA LEU A 226 13.25 -20.45 -12.98
C LEU A 226 13.92 -21.76 -12.54
N ALA A 227 13.43 -22.37 -11.48
CA ALA A 227 13.82 -23.70 -11.08
C ALA A 227 13.24 -24.78 -12.01
N GLU A 228 13.96 -25.89 -12.20
CA GLU A 228 13.48 -27.12 -12.83
C GLU A 228 12.75 -28.01 -11.83
N SER A 229 13.34 -28.16 -10.63
CA SER A 229 12.85 -29.04 -9.56
C SER A 229 13.44 -28.66 -8.22
N TYR A 230 12.91 -29.25 -7.17
CA TYR A 230 13.54 -29.24 -5.85
C TYR A 230 13.44 -30.60 -5.17
N GLU A 231 14.35 -30.87 -4.25
CA GLU A 231 14.32 -31.97 -3.30
C GLU A 231 14.44 -31.42 -1.88
N VAL A 232 13.80 -32.08 -0.93
CA VAL A 232 13.88 -31.73 0.50
C VAL A 232 14.20 -32.99 1.30
N ASN A 233 15.02 -32.85 2.35
CA ASN A 233 15.30 -33.94 3.27
C ASN A 233 14.10 -34.25 4.17
N ASP A 234 14.11 -35.46 4.81
CA ASP A 234 13.01 -35.92 5.67
C ASP A 234 12.72 -35.00 6.86
N ASP A 235 13.72 -34.25 7.32
CA ASP A 235 13.60 -33.31 8.43
C ASP A 235 13.10 -31.91 8.00
N HIS A 236 12.85 -31.68 6.73
CA HIS A 236 12.45 -30.36 6.17
C HIS A 236 13.37 -29.21 6.59
N THR A 237 14.69 -29.48 6.59
CA THR A 237 15.72 -28.49 6.95
C THR A 237 16.72 -28.21 5.84
N GLU A 238 16.76 -29.04 4.79
CA GLU A 238 17.70 -28.92 3.68
C GLU A 238 16.96 -29.10 2.35
N TRP A 239 17.03 -28.07 1.49
CA TRP A 239 16.44 -28.07 0.15
C TRP A 239 17.55 -27.97 -0.89
N THR A 240 17.48 -28.82 -1.90
CA THR A 240 18.30 -28.73 -3.12
C THR A 240 17.41 -28.31 -4.28
N ILE A 241 17.63 -27.12 -4.79
CA ILE A 241 16.86 -26.54 -5.90
C ILE A 241 17.73 -26.58 -7.14
N LYS A 242 17.26 -27.20 -8.21
CA LYS A 242 17.93 -27.24 -9.51
C LYS A 242 17.35 -26.15 -10.42
N LEU A 243 18.19 -25.33 -11.03
CA LEU A 243 17.76 -24.33 -12.02
C LEU A 243 17.53 -24.99 -13.39
N LYS A 244 16.63 -24.39 -14.17
CA LYS A 244 16.52 -24.71 -15.61
C LYS A 244 17.77 -24.28 -16.35
N ASP A 245 18.21 -25.05 -17.31
CA ASP A 245 19.38 -24.72 -18.14
C ASP A 245 19.08 -23.58 -19.13
N GLY A 246 20.08 -22.74 -19.37
CA GLY A 246 20.03 -21.71 -20.42
C GLY A 246 19.15 -20.48 -20.12
N ILE A 247 18.71 -20.29 -18.91
CA ILE A 247 18.02 -19.06 -18.51
C ILE A 247 18.98 -17.87 -18.56
N LYS A 248 18.51 -16.75 -19.11
CA LYS A 248 19.28 -15.52 -19.22
C LYS A 248 18.54 -14.35 -18.62
N PHE A 249 19.31 -13.41 -18.09
CA PHE A 249 18.83 -12.07 -17.81
C PHE A 249 18.57 -11.28 -19.10
N SER A 250 17.85 -10.19 -19.00
CA SER A 250 17.44 -9.35 -20.12
C SER A 250 18.58 -8.56 -20.77
N ASP A 251 19.79 -8.62 -20.23
CA ASP A 251 21.04 -8.12 -20.81
C ASP A 251 21.85 -9.22 -21.55
N GLY A 252 21.40 -10.47 -21.47
CA GLY A 252 22.01 -11.64 -22.11
C GLY A 252 22.98 -12.41 -21.22
N CYS A 253 23.25 -11.96 -19.98
CA CYS A 253 24.03 -12.71 -18.99
C CYS A 253 23.28 -13.98 -18.58
N ASP A 254 24.02 -15.07 -18.30
CA ASP A 254 23.40 -16.31 -17.85
C ASP A 254 22.95 -16.19 -16.39
N LEU A 255 21.75 -16.71 -16.07
CA LEU A 255 21.32 -16.93 -14.70
C LEU A 255 22.03 -18.17 -14.16
N THR A 256 22.83 -18.01 -13.13
CA THR A 256 23.53 -19.11 -12.45
C THR A 256 23.10 -19.21 -10.98
N PRO A 257 23.33 -20.35 -10.31
CA PRO A 257 23.15 -20.46 -8.85
C PRO A 257 23.88 -19.38 -8.08
N THR A 258 25.09 -19.02 -8.49
CA THR A 258 25.86 -17.90 -7.89
C THR A 258 25.09 -16.57 -8.00
N LYS A 259 24.49 -16.23 -9.13
CA LYS A 259 23.69 -15.00 -9.30
C LYS A 259 22.45 -14.98 -8.41
N VAL A 260 21.77 -16.12 -8.26
CA VAL A 260 20.63 -16.23 -7.33
C VAL A 260 21.06 -16.00 -5.88
N LYS A 261 22.21 -16.58 -5.50
CA LYS A 261 22.76 -16.38 -4.15
C LYS A 261 23.15 -14.91 -3.93
N GLU A 262 23.77 -14.25 -4.90
CA GLU A 262 24.11 -12.82 -4.84
C GLU A 262 22.86 -11.95 -4.63
N TYR A 263 21.74 -12.29 -5.29
CA TYR A 263 20.46 -11.60 -5.07
C TYR A 263 19.95 -11.82 -3.64
N PHE A 264 19.97 -13.04 -3.09
CA PHE A 264 19.55 -13.32 -1.71
C PHE A 264 20.47 -12.63 -0.68
N ASP A 265 21.79 -12.63 -0.92
CA ASP A 265 22.74 -11.92 -0.05
C ASP A 265 22.49 -10.40 -0.08
N HIS A 266 22.18 -9.83 -1.24
CA HIS A 266 21.81 -8.43 -1.38
C HIS A 266 20.51 -8.10 -0.63
N MET A 267 19.47 -8.91 -0.76
CA MET A 267 18.22 -8.74 0.01
C MET A 267 18.48 -8.74 1.52
N LYS A 268 19.36 -9.63 1.99
CA LYS A 268 19.75 -9.71 3.40
C LYS A 268 20.48 -8.46 3.87
N GLU A 269 21.32 -7.86 3.00
CA GLU A 269 22.07 -6.64 3.32
C GLU A 269 21.15 -5.41 3.37
N VAL A 270 20.23 -5.25 2.41
CA VAL A 270 19.38 -4.06 2.29
C VAL A 270 18.06 -4.17 3.06
N GLY A 271 17.59 -5.38 3.33
CA GLY A 271 16.31 -5.65 4.01
C GLY A 271 16.12 -4.90 5.32
N PRO A 272 17.13 -4.79 6.21
CA PRO A 272 17.00 -4.03 7.45
C PRO A 272 16.78 -2.52 7.26
N SER A 273 17.19 -1.97 6.13
CA SER A 273 17.08 -0.54 5.83
C SER A 273 15.99 -0.20 4.82
N GLY A 274 15.50 -1.18 4.07
CA GLY A 274 14.45 -1.06 3.07
C GLY A 274 13.07 -1.51 3.58
N SER A 275 12.06 -1.41 2.73
CA SER A 275 10.68 -1.89 3.01
C SER A 275 10.46 -3.35 2.60
N ALA A 276 11.40 -3.98 1.91
CA ALA A 276 11.26 -5.34 1.38
C ALA A 276 11.08 -6.42 2.45
N LYS A 277 11.58 -6.21 3.66
CA LYS A 277 11.47 -7.12 4.82
C LYS A 277 11.64 -8.60 4.44
N PRO A 278 12.77 -8.96 3.83
CA PRO A 278 12.99 -10.29 3.30
C PRO A 278 12.90 -11.40 4.38
N GLU A 279 13.10 -11.07 5.64
CA GLU A 279 12.94 -11.96 6.78
C GLU A 279 11.53 -12.53 6.93
N LYS A 280 10.53 -11.96 6.27
CA LYS A 280 9.17 -12.51 6.22
C LYS A 280 9.01 -13.65 5.23
N TYR A 281 9.89 -13.72 4.21
CA TYR A 281 9.72 -14.58 3.05
C TYR A 281 10.83 -15.60 2.88
N LEU A 282 11.96 -15.44 3.58
CA LEU A 282 13.06 -16.39 3.62
C LEU A 282 13.69 -16.31 5.01
N GLU A 283 13.98 -17.46 5.62
CA GLU A 283 14.72 -17.51 6.88
C GLU A 283 16.20 -17.17 6.62
N PHE A 284 16.60 -15.93 6.91
CA PHE A 284 17.96 -15.42 6.62
C PHE A 284 19.06 -15.97 7.54
N GLU A 285 18.71 -16.71 8.57
CA GLU A 285 19.66 -17.57 9.29
C GLU A 285 20.00 -18.83 8.51
N ALA A 286 19.30 -19.07 7.40
CA ALA A 286 19.60 -20.16 6.50
C ALA A 286 20.98 -19.98 5.86
N GLU A 287 21.71 -21.05 5.77
CA GLU A 287 22.91 -21.15 4.95
C GLU A 287 22.49 -21.44 3.51
N VAL A 288 22.88 -20.55 2.58
CA VAL A 288 22.68 -20.75 1.14
C VAL A 288 24.02 -21.04 0.51
N THR A 289 24.18 -22.22 -0.06
CA THR A 289 25.35 -22.65 -0.83
C THR A 289 24.96 -22.98 -2.27
N VAL A 290 25.89 -22.90 -3.19
CA VAL A 290 25.64 -23.10 -4.61
C VAL A 290 26.69 -24.01 -5.24
N ASP A 291 26.29 -24.69 -6.32
CA ASP A 291 27.15 -25.46 -7.20
C ASP A 291 26.76 -25.12 -8.65
N ASP A 292 27.58 -24.28 -9.29
CA ASP A 292 27.32 -23.81 -10.66
C ASP A 292 27.53 -24.94 -11.68
N ASP A 293 28.42 -25.92 -11.43
CA ASP A 293 28.64 -27.05 -12.30
C ASP A 293 27.43 -28.02 -12.28
N ALA A 294 26.82 -28.20 -11.13
CA ALA A 294 25.59 -29.00 -10.98
C ALA A 294 24.31 -28.20 -11.25
N ASN A 295 24.42 -26.87 -11.44
CA ASN A 295 23.31 -25.92 -11.59
C ASN A 295 22.31 -25.98 -10.42
N THR A 296 22.83 -26.05 -9.16
CA THR A 296 22.01 -26.23 -7.95
C THR A 296 22.25 -25.17 -6.89
N ILE A 297 21.20 -24.87 -6.14
CA ILE A 297 21.16 -24.01 -4.94
C ILE A 297 20.75 -24.90 -3.77
N ASN A 298 21.52 -24.88 -2.69
CA ASN A 298 21.21 -25.60 -1.48
C ASN A 298 20.87 -24.60 -0.37
N ILE A 299 19.67 -24.72 0.21
CA ILE A 299 19.20 -23.89 1.31
C ILE A 299 19.07 -24.78 2.55
N LYS A 300 19.76 -24.39 3.63
CA LYS A 300 19.71 -25.09 4.91
C LYS A 300 19.19 -24.16 5.98
N THR A 301 18.08 -24.52 6.61
CA THR A 301 17.44 -23.78 7.69
C THR A 301 17.86 -24.31 9.07
N SER A 302 17.77 -23.45 10.10
CA SER A 302 18.13 -23.81 11.47
C SER A 302 17.08 -24.70 12.15
N LYS A 303 15.88 -24.80 11.58
CA LYS A 303 14.74 -25.60 12.05
C LYS A 303 13.90 -26.04 10.85
N PRO A 304 13.05 -27.07 11.02
CA PRO A 304 12.13 -27.53 9.99
C PRO A 304 11.24 -26.38 9.47
N TYR A 305 11.01 -26.37 8.16
CA TYR A 305 10.22 -25.33 7.50
C TYR A 305 9.27 -25.95 6.46
N ALA A 306 7.96 -25.83 6.67
CA ALA A 306 6.96 -26.52 5.84
C ALA A 306 6.81 -25.94 4.46
N ASN A 307 6.95 -24.61 4.32
CA ASN A 307 6.54 -23.87 3.13
C ASN A 307 7.65 -22.98 2.53
N LEU A 308 8.90 -23.47 2.50
CA LEU A 308 10.01 -22.70 1.92
C LEU A 308 9.78 -22.36 0.45
N VAL A 309 9.40 -23.38 -0.35
CA VAL A 309 9.19 -23.18 -1.80
C VAL A 309 8.02 -22.25 -2.13
N GLY A 310 6.96 -22.25 -1.33
CA GLY A 310 5.87 -21.30 -1.43
C GLY A 310 6.33 -19.86 -1.14
N GLN A 311 7.23 -19.68 -0.19
CA GLN A 311 7.83 -18.35 0.06
C GLN A 311 8.70 -17.88 -1.10
N LEU A 312 9.36 -18.79 -1.80
CA LEU A 312 10.15 -18.47 -2.99
C LEU A 312 9.28 -18.11 -4.23
N CYS A 313 7.95 -18.17 -4.12
CA CYS A 313 7.00 -17.66 -5.12
C CYS A 313 6.64 -16.19 -4.89
N HIS A 314 6.91 -15.63 -3.70
CA HIS A 314 6.48 -14.28 -3.35
C HIS A 314 7.15 -13.22 -4.26
N PRO A 315 6.45 -12.13 -4.65
CA PRO A 315 7.01 -11.12 -5.55
C PRO A 315 8.34 -10.49 -5.13
N THR A 316 8.64 -10.41 -3.84
CA THR A 316 9.95 -9.96 -3.35
C THR A 316 11.09 -10.93 -3.69
N MET A 317 10.76 -12.17 -4.11
CA MET A 317 11.74 -13.18 -4.54
C MET A 317 12.00 -13.14 -6.05
N GLY A 318 11.47 -12.13 -6.77
CA GLY A 318 11.78 -11.91 -8.18
C GLY A 318 13.26 -11.60 -8.38
N ILE A 319 13.99 -12.53 -9.04
CA ILE A 319 15.44 -12.48 -9.20
C ILE A 319 15.85 -11.36 -10.16
N THR A 320 16.80 -10.53 -9.73
CA THR A 320 17.40 -9.47 -10.55
C THR A 320 18.93 -9.54 -10.50
N ASP A 321 19.58 -9.07 -11.58
CA ASP A 321 21.05 -9.00 -11.59
C ASP A 321 21.55 -7.86 -10.71
N VAL A 322 22.17 -8.19 -9.59
CA VAL A 322 22.67 -7.22 -8.60
C VAL A 322 24.02 -6.61 -8.96
N GLU A 323 24.73 -7.09 -9.98
CA GLU A 323 25.96 -6.48 -10.46
C GLU A 323 25.73 -5.10 -11.10
N HIS A 324 24.48 -4.82 -11.53
CA HIS A 324 24.08 -3.56 -12.17
C HIS A 324 23.14 -2.72 -11.30
N ILE A 325 23.29 -2.81 -9.99
CA ILE A 325 22.39 -2.19 -8.99
C ILE A 325 22.32 -0.66 -9.11
N GLU A 326 23.36 -0.01 -9.64
CA GLU A 326 23.38 1.43 -9.90
C GLU A 326 22.35 1.88 -10.94
N ASN A 327 21.78 0.94 -11.70
CA ASN A 327 20.73 1.20 -12.69
C ASN A 327 19.31 1.02 -12.14
N TYR A 328 19.15 0.63 -10.88
CA TYR A 328 17.84 0.31 -10.30
C TYR A 328 16.87 1.49 -10.22
N ASP A 329 17.35 2.72 -10.15
CA ASP A 329 16.49 3.91 -10.22
C ASP A 329 15.78 4.09 -11.57
N ASN A 330 16.39 3.53 -12.64
CA ASN A 330 15.87 3.63 -14.01
C ASN A 330 15.37 2.30 -14.56
N GLY A 331 15.54 1.22 -13.82
CA GLY A 331 15.11 -0.12 -14.21
C GLY A 331 16.00 -1.20 -13.62
N ILE A 332 15.47 -2.40 -13.56
CA ILE A 332 16.17 -3.61 -13.14
C ILE A 332 16.44 -4.53 -14.33
N ILE A 333 17.45 -5.37 -14.21
CA ILE A 333 17.76 -6.44 -15.15
C ILE A 333 17.17 -7.72 -14.55
N GLY A 334 16.03 -8.14 -15.07
CA GLY A 334 15.32 -9.35 -14.65
C GLY A 334 15.37 -10.44 -15.73
N THR A 335 14.68 -11.55 -15.47
CA THR A 335 14.61 -12.73 -16.36
C THR A 335 13.29 -12.83 -17.11
N GLY A 336 12.36 -11.91 -16.88
CA GLY A 336 11.01 -11.97 -17.40
C GLY A 336 10.90 -11.74 -18.93
N PRO A 337 9.69 -11.93 -19.52
CA PRO A 337 9.45 -11.75 -20.95
C PRO A 337 9.67 -10.31 -21.43
N TYR A 338 9.59 -9.34 -20.54
CA TYR A 338 9.78 -7.93 -20.87
C TYR A 338 10.94 -7.31 -20.09
N LYS A 339 11.62 -6.36 -20.71
CA LYS A 339 12.69 -5.55 -20.13
C LYS A 339 12.35 -4.06 -20.19
N ILE A 340 12.84 -3.30 -19.23
CA ILE A 340 12.61 -1.85 -19.19
C ILE A 340 13.45 -1.19 -20.29
N GLU A 341 12.77 -0.52 -21.23
CA GLU A 341 13.40 0.33 -22.25
C GLU A 341 13.50 1.78 -21.73
N GLU A 342 12.45 2.30 -21.08
CA GLU A 342 12.40 3.66 -20.58
C GLU A 342 11.55 3.76 -19.32
N PHE A 343 12.04 4.50 -18.31
CA PHE A 343 11.23 4.96 -17.19
C PHE A 343 10.64 6.33 -17.51
N ASN A 344 9.34 6.40 -17.72
CA ASN A 344 8.64 7.62 -18.15
C ASN A 344 8.41 8.63 -17.02
N GLY A 345 8.71 8.25 -15.78
CA GLY A 345 8.60 9.09 -14.59
C GLY A 345 7.59 8.59 -13.56
N VAL A 346 7.74 9.07 -12.33
CA VAL A 346 6.85 8.76 -11.21
C VAL A 346 5.41 9.17 -11.55
N GLY A 347 4.47 8.24 -11.37
CA GLY A 347 3.05 8.45 -11.69
C GLY A 347 2.74 8.47 -13.20
N VAL A 348 3.70 8.13 -14.06
CA VAL A 348 3.51 8.03 -15.52
C VAL A 348 3.56 6.58 -15.97
N GLY A 349 4.62 5.84 -15.65
CA GLY A 349 4.78 4.43 -15.97
C GLY A 349 6.10 4.09 -16.64
N TYR A 350 6.10 3.00 -17.39
CA TYR A 350 7.27 2.44 -18.07
C TYR A 350 6.96 2.12 -19.53
N THR A 351 7.99 2.23 -20.37
CA THR A 351 8.00 1.57 -21.68
C THR A 351 8.86 0.32 -21.58
N LEU A 352 8.28 -0.83 -21.89
CA LEU A 352 8.96 -2.12 -21.89
C LEU A 352 9.17 -2.59 -23.34
N ALA A 353 10.27 -3.26 -23.60
CA ALA A 353 10.53 -3.98 -24.84
C ALA A 353 10.50 -5.50 -24.58
N ALA A 354 10.21 -6.29 -25.61
CA ALA A 354 10.38 -7.72 -25.54
C ALA A 354 11.82 -8.09 -25.14
N ASN A 355 11.98 -9.05 -24.25
CA ASN A 355 13.27 -9.58 -23.87
C ASN A 355 13.71 -10.62 -24.92
N GLU A 356 14.67 -10.28 -25.78
CA GLU A 356 15.18 -11.13 -26.82
C GLU A 356 15.91 -12.39 -26.33
N TYR A 357 16.21 -12.45 -25.05
CA TYR A 357 16.83 -13.61 -24.40
C TYR A 357 15.82 -14.47 -23.64
N TYR A 358 14.53 -14.09 -23.67
CA TYR A 358 13.49 -14.88 -23.02
C TYR A 358 13.36 -16.26 -23.67
N ARG A 359 13.07 -17.26 -22.87
CA ARG A 359 13.06 -18.68 -23.29
C ARG A 359 11.87 -19.09 -24.14
N GLU A 360 10.86 -18.24 -24.27
CA GLU A 360 9.63 -18.47 -25.02
C GLU A 360 9.37 -17.28 -25.94
N ASP A 361 8.46 -17.45 -26.92
CA ASP A 361 8.05 -16.35 -27.78
C ASP A 361 7.31 -15.26 -26.95
N VAL A 362 7.73 -14.02 -27.10
CA VAL A 362 7.10 -12.87 -26.44
C VAL A 362 6.10 -12.25 -27.40
N PRO A 363 4.79 -12.17 -27.04
CA PRO A 363 3.72 -11.83 -27.98
C PRO A 363 3.77 -10.38 -28.50
N TYR A 364 4.24 -9.44 -27.69
CA TYR A 364 4.34 -8.01 -28.03
C TYR A 364 5.79 -7.57 -28.10
N ASP A 365 6.14 -6.82 -29.15
CA ASP A 365 7.48 -6.21 -29.30
C ASP A 365 7.70 -5.12 -28.24
N LYS A 366 6.62 -4.42 -27.84
CA LYS A 366 6.63 -3.31 -26.90
C LYS A 366 5.38 -3.27 -26.03
N VAL A 367 5.54 -2.88 -24.77
CA VAL A 367 4.43 -2.61 -23.85
C VAL A 367 4.59 -1.23 -23.21
N ASN A 368 3.59 -0.38 -23.36
CA ASN A 368 3.51 0.87 -22.62
C ASN A 368 2.66 0.64 -21.36
N LEU A 369 3.32 0.53 -20.21
CA LEU A 369 2.64 0.52 -18.91
C LEU A 369 2.29 1.96 -18.53
N LEU A 370 1.01 2.28 -18.50
CA LEU A 370 0.50 3.61 -18.18
C LEU A 370 -0.13 3.58 -16.80
N PHE A 371 0.49 4.26 -15.84
CA PHE A 371 -0.04 4.33 -14.47
C PHE A 371 -1.37 5.09 -14.44
N MET A 372 -2.40 4.43 -13.94
CA MET A 372 -3.76 4.96 -13.82
C MET A 372 -4.36 4.53 -12.48
N GLY A 373 -4.24 5.38 -11.45
CA GLY A 373 -4.80 5.13 -10.12
C GLY A 373 -6.31 5.37 -10.03
N ASP A 374 -6.89 6.11 -10.97
CA ASP A 374 -8.32 6.48 -10.98
C ASP A 374 -9.11 5.60 -11.97
N ASN A 375 -10.22 5.01 -11.50
CA ASN A 375 -11.05 4.11 -12.30
C ASN A 375 -11.70 4.80 -13.50
N SER A 376 -12.17 6.03 -13.35
CA SER A 376 -12.78 6.79 -14.44
C SER A 376 -11.73 7.12 -15.51
N ALA A 377 -10.48 7.35 -15.11
CA ALA A 377 -9.38 7.53 -16.06
C ALA A 377 -9.11 6.25 -16.87
N LYS A 378 -9.12 5.06 -16.23
CA LYS A 378 -8.99 3.76 -16.91
C LYS A 378 -10.11 3.55 -17.91
N THR A 379 -11.37 3.76 -17.49
CA THR A 379 -12.56 3.64 -18.34
C THR A 379 -12.45 4.56 -19.57
N MET A 380 -12.16 5.85 -19.37
CA MET A 380 -12.03 6.81 -20.48
C MET A 380 -10.86 6.49 -21.40
N ALA A 381 -9.74 6.03 -20.87
CA ALA A 381 -8.56 5.67 -21.66
C ALA A 381 -8.84 4.44 -22.55
N LEU A 382 -9.54 3.42 -22.03
CA LEU A 382 -9.93 2.26 -22.80
C LEU A 382 -10.97 2.62 -23.87
N GLN A 383 -12.02 3.38 -23.52
CA GLN A 383 -13.05 3.82 -24.46
C GLN A 383 -12.50 4.72 -25.58
N SER A 384 -11.48 5.52 -25.29
CA SER A 384 -10.84 6.37 -26.32
C SER A 384 -9.79 5.64 -27.15
N GLY A 385 -9.46 4.40 -26.81
CA GLY A 385 -8.37 3.63 -27.45
C GLY A 385 -6.97 4.14 -27.09
N GLN A 386 -6.83 4.91 -26.01
CA GLN A 386 -5.53 5.32 -25.48
C GLN A 386 -4.81 4.14 -24.85
N VAL A 387 -5.55 3.20 -24.25
CA VAL A 387 -5.06 1.91 -23.80
C VAL A 387 -5.84 0.80 -24.49
N ASP A 388 -5.24 -0.39 -24.56
CA ASP A 388 -5.82 -1.58 -25.19
C ASP A 388 -6.35 -2.55 -24.16
N LEU A 389 -5.80 -2.51 -22.92
CA LEU A 389 -6.13 -3.33 -21.77
C LEU A 389 -6.03 -2.50 -20.49
N VAL A 390 -6.92 -2.76 -19.52
CA VAL A 390 -6.88 -2.23 -18.16
C VAL A 390 -7.14 -3.33 -17.12
N GLU A 391 -6.55 -3.17 -15.95
CA GLU A 391 -6.78 -4.04 -14.79
C GLU A 391 -7.68 -3.37 -13.75
N ASN A 392 -8.49 -4.17 -13.05
CA ASN A 392 -9.22 -3.80 -11.84
C ASN A 392 -9.98 -2.45 -11.93
N ILE A 393 -10.92 -2.36 -12.89
CA ILE A 393 -11.97 -1.33 -12.83
C ILE A 393 -12.95 -1.75 -11.73
N THR A 394 -13.25 -0.85 -10.79
CA THR A 394 -14.16 -1.11 -9.67
C THR A 394 -15.50 -0.40 -9.80
N ASN A 395 -15.73 0.39 -10.85
CA ASN A 395 -17.06 0.96 -11.13
C ASN A 395 -17.92 -0.05 -11.88
N VAL A 396 -18.90 -0.60 -11.20
CA VAL A 396 -19.79 -1.63 -11.74
C VAL A 396 -20.59 -1.16 -12.96
N ALA A 397 -20.99 0.12 -13.02
CA ALA A 397 -21.69 0.66 -14.17
C ALA A 397 -20.80 0.68 -15.42
N ASP A 398 -19.53 1.04 -15.26
CA ASP A 398 -18.57 1.03 -16.36
C ASP A 398 -18.28 -0.41 -16.84
N ILE A 399 -18.18 -1.36 -15.91
CA ILE A 399 -18.02 -2.79 -16.22
C ILE A 399 -19.22 -3.28 -17.03
N GLN A 400 -20.44 -2.95 -16.61
CA GLN A 400 -21.66 -3.33 -17.33
C GLN A 400 -21.71 -2.71 -18.74
N ASP A 401 -21.32 -1.44 -18.89
CA ASP A 401 -21.22 -0.78 -20.19
C ASP A 401 -20.24 -1.49 -21.13
N PHE A 402 -19.13 -2.01 -20.61
CA PHE A 402 -18.18 -2.83 -21.38
C PHE A 402 -18.72 -4.23 -21.69
N GLN A 403 -19.41 -4.89 -20.75
CA GLN A 403 -20.05 -6.18 -20.96
C GLN A 403 -21.15 -6.13 -22.03
N ASP A 404 -21.87 -5.01 -22.12
CA ASP A 404 -22.93 -4.79 -23.11
C ASP A 404 -22.38 -4.34 -24.48
N ASN A 405 -21.05 -4.21 -24.63
CA ASN A 405 -20.41 -3.75 -25.89
C ASN A 405 -19.47 -4.80 -26.44
N ASP A 406 -19.86 -5.40 -27.58
CA ASP A 406 -19.10 -6.43 -28.27
C ASP A 406 -17.66 -6.03 -28.68
N ASP A 407 -17.29 -4.73 -28.58
CA ASP A 407 -15.92 -4.27 -28.91
C ASP A 407 -14.91 -4.51 -27.77
N TYR A 408 -15.38 -5.00 -26.63
CA TYR A 408 -14.57 -5.28 -25.47
C TYR A 408 -14.82 -6.69 -24.94
N THR A 409 -13.83 -7.22 -24.24
CA THR A 409 -13.94 -8.42 -23.41
C THR A 409 -13.76 -8.01 -21.96
N VAL A 410 -14.62 -8.53 -21.08
CA VAL A 410 -14.57 -8.33 -19.63
C VAL A 410 -14.35 -9.68 -18.97
N ASP A 411 -13.15 -9.89 -18.45
CA ASP A 411 -12.83 -11.07 -17.68
C ASP A 411 -12.82 -10.72 -16.18
N ILE A 412 -13.49 -11.54 -15.38
CA ILE A 412 -13.53 -11.44 -13.92
C ILE A 412 -13.20 -12.82 -13.36
N ALA A 413 -12.22 -12.89 -12.50
CA ALA A 413 -11.79 -14.14 -11.87
C ALA A 413 -11.71 -14.00 -10.34
N SER A 414 -12.17 -15.04 -9.66
CA SER A 414 -12.08 -15.13 -8.21
C SER A 414 -10.62 -15.23 -7.78
N GLY A 415 -10.24 -14.35 -6.84
CA GLY A 415 -8.89 -14.31 -6.30
C GLY A 415 -8.80 -14.90 -4.89
N VAL A 416 -7.61 -14.80 -4.31
CA VAL A 416 -7.30 -15.25 -2.95
C VAL A 416 -7.32 -14.11 -1.93
N ARG A 417 -7.92 -12.98 -2.29
CA ARG A 417 -8.02 -11.83 -1.38
C ARG A 417 -9.31 -11.85 -0.59
N CYS A 418 -9.19 -11.58 0.70
CA CYS A 418 -10.31 -11.35 1.59
C CYS A 418 -10.39 -9.85 1.93
N GLY A 419 -11.56 -9.25 1.70
CA GLY A 419 -11.97 -7.96 2.25
C GLY A 419 -12.57 -8.18 3.62
N PHE A 420 -12.12 -7.44 4.62
CA PHE A 420 -12.58 -7.60 6.00
C PHE A 420 -12.25 -6.38 6.86
N ALA A 421 -13.02 -6.19 7.93
CA ALA A 421 -12.71 -5.19 8.95
C ALA A 421 -12.22 -5.84 10.24
N TRP A 422 -11.06 -5.40 10.72
CA TRP A 422 -10.59 -5.67 12.09
C TRP A 422 -11.59 -5.08 13.08
N MET A 423 -11.94 -5.84 14.11
CA MET A 423 -12.69 -5.38 15.28
C MET A 423 -11.72 -5.18 16.44
N ASN A 424 -11.65 -3.99 17.02
CA ASN A 424 -10.76 -3.75 18.15
C ASN A 424 -11.33 -4.34 19.44
N PHE A 425 -10.69 -5.40 19.95
CA PHE A 425 -11.12 -6.10 21.17
C PHE A 425 -10.77 -5.33 22.45
N ASP A 426 -9.86 -4.35 22.39
CA ASP A 426 -9.50 -3.51 23.55
C ASP A 426 -10.54 -2.40 23.81
N GLY A 427 -11.51 -2.22 22.87
CA GLY A 427 -12.57 -1.25 22.91
C GLY A 427 -13.95 -1.84 23.21
N VAL A 428 -14.99 -1.13 22.77
CA VAL A 428 -16.40 -1.52 22.90
C VAL A 428 -16.69 -2.85 22.22
N LEU A 429 -15.95 -3.17 21.14
CA LEU A 429 -16.04 -4.46 20.42
C LEU A 429 -15.36 -5.64 21.16
N GLY A 430 -14.80 -5.44 22.36
CA GLY A 430 -14.49 -6.51 23.30
C GLY A 430 -15.74 -7.29 23.77
N ASN A 431 -16.93 -6.67 23.70
CA ASN A 431 -18.18 -7.32 24.04
C ASN A 431 -18.61 -8.31 22.95
N LYS A 432 -18.58 -9.62 23.26
CA LYS A 432 -18.92 -10.69 22.29
C LYS A 432 -20.35 -10.59 21.78
N THR A 433 -21.32 -10.28 22.65
CA THR A 433 -22.74 -10.17 22.25
C THR A 433 -22.94 -9.04 21.23
N LEU A 434 -22.24 -7.92 21.41
CA LEU A 434 -22.26 -6.82 20.45
C LEU A 434 -21.70 -7.27 19.09
N ARG A 435 -20.57 -7.97 19.06
CA ARG A 435 -19.99 -8.49 17.80
C ARG A 435 -20.92 -9.49 17.11
N GLN A 436 -21.53 -10.40 17.87
CA GLN A 436 -22.53 -11.37 17.34
C GLN A 436 -23.73 -10.66 16.71
N ALA A 437 -24.25 -9.63 17.36
CA ALA A 437 -25.34 -8.83 16.81
C ALA A 437 -24.94 -8.09 15.53
N ILE A 438 -23.75 -7.54 15.49
CA ILE A 438 -23.17 -6.90 14.30
C ILE A 438 -23.16 -7.86 13.12
N LEU A 439 -22.60 -9.07 13.29
CA LEU A 439 -22.54 -10.06 12.20
C LEU A 439 -23.93 -10.53 11.74
N MET A 440 -24.91 -10.64 12.65
CA MET A 440 -26.28 -11.01 12.27
C MET A 440 -27.05 -9.85 11.62
N ALA A 441 -26.65 -8.62 11.83
CA ALA A 441 -27.36 -7.44 11.30
C ALA A 441 -26.99 -7.13 9.84
N ILE A 442 -25.87 -7.62 9.34
CA ILE A 442 -25.33 -7.26 8.03
C ILE A 442 -25.67 -8.34 6.99
N ASP A 443 -26.40 -7.95 5.95
CA ASP A 443 -26.70 -8.81 4.78
C ASP A 443 -25.57 -8.70 3.76
N ASN A 444 -24.54 -9.52 3.95
CA ASN A 444 -23.37 -9.51 3.10
C ASN A 444 -23.66 -9.97 1.66
N ASP A 445 -24.61 -10.91 1.47
CA ASP A 445 -25.06 -11.34 0.15
C ASP A 445 -25.67 -10.17 -0.64
N THR A 446 -26.56 -9.40 0.00
CA THR A 446 -27.16 -8.21 -0.63
C THR A 446 -26.13 -7.13 -0.92
N ILE A 447 -25.16 -6.90 -0.03
CA ILE A 447 -24.08 -5.92 -0.25
C ILE A 447 -23.25 -6.32 -1.46
N CYS A 448 -22.71 -7.54 -1.50
CA CYS A 448 -21.86 -8.03 -2.59
C CYS A 448 -22.58 -8.02 -3.95
N ASN A 449 -23.89 -8.29 -3.97
CA ASN A 449 -24.73 -8.27 -5.18
C ASN A 449 -25.36 -6.90 -5.47
N SER A 450 -25.05 -5.85 -4.69
CA SER A 450 -25.54 -4.49 -4.90
C SER A 450 -25.05 -3.89 -6.22
N ARG A 451 -25.68 -2.80 -6.65
CA ARG A 451 -25.23 -2.05 -7.84
C ARG A 451 -23.85 -1.41 -7.67
N THR A 452 -23.38 -1.25 -6.45
CA THR A 452 -22.10 -0.63 -6.15
C THR A 452 -20.97 -1.65 -6.18
N ILE A 453 -21.22 -2.86 -5.66
CA ILE A 453 -20.22 -3.94 -5.55
C ILE A 453 -20.30 -4.92 -6.73
N GLY A 454 -21.50 -5.26 -7.18
CA GLY A 454 -21.86 -5.90 -8.45
C GLY A 454 -21.03 -7.07 -8.94
N GLY A 455 -20.72 -8.04 -8.09
CA GLY A 455 -19.98 -9.24 -8.49
C GLY A 455 -18.46 -9.10 -8.41
N LEU A 456 -17.95 -7.93 -8.00
CA LEU A 456 -16.52 -7.75 -7.70
C LEU A 456 -16.10 -8.36 -6.36
N TYR A 457 -17.08 -8.85 -5.60
CA TYR A 457 -16.86 -9.64 -4.39
C TYR A 457 -17.79 -10.84 -4.36
N THR A 458 -17.24 -11.99 -4.01
CA THR A 458 -18.00 -13.17 -3.65
C THR A 458 -18.32 -13.10 -2.15
N PRO A 459 -19.60 -13.23 -1.73
CA PRO A 459 -19.95 -13.22 -0.31
C PRO A 459 -19.23 -14.30 0.48
N GLY A 460 -18.92 -14.02 1.75
CA GLY A 460 -18.26 -14.97 2.64
C GLY A 460 -18.42 -14.62 4.11
N PHE A 461 -18.02 -15.54 4.98
CA PHE A 461 -18.11 -15.39 6.44
C PHE A 461 -16.84 -15.86 7.17
N SER A 462 -15.87 -16.42 6.47
CA SER A 462 -14.58 -16.84 7.04
C SER A 462 -13.43 -16.04 6.46
N VAL A 463 -12.30 -16.04 7.14
CA VAL A 463 -11.09 -15.29 6.77
C VAL A 463 -10.39 -15.83 5.52
N LEU A 464 -10.65 -17.10 5.13
CA LEU A 464 -10.10 -17.68 3.91
C LEU A 464 -11.19 -17.81 2.84
N PRO A 465 -10.89 -17.48 1.56
CA PRO A 465 -11.83 -17.65 0.46
C PRO A 465 -12.31 -19.08 0.27
N SER A 466 -13.59 -19.22 -0.11
CA SER A 466 -14.20 -20.51 -0.41
C SER A 466 -13.58 -21.23 -1.63
N THR A 467 -12.82 -20.51 -2.45
CA THR A 467 -12.08 -21.07 -3.59
C THR A 467 -10.84 -21.85 -3.18
N LEU A 468 -10.35 -21.64 -1.93
CA LEU A 468 -9.21 -22.35 -1.39
C LEU A 468 -9.63 -23.67 -0.74
N ASN A 469 -8.76 -24.68 -0.83
CA ASN A 469 -9.03 -26.03 -0.32
C ASN A 469 -8.81 -26.16 1.20
N TYR A 470 -9.48 -25.30 2.00
CA TYR A 470 -9.42 -25.31 3.48
C TYR A 470 -10.76 -25.64 4.14
N ASP A 471 -11.56 -26.50 3.48
CA ASP A 471 -12.81 -27.04 3.99
C ASP A 471 -13.87 -25.99 4.39
N TYR A 472 -13.91 -24.90 3.66
CA TYR A 472 -14.86 -23.80 3.89
C TYR A 472 -16.31 -24.28 4.04
N ASP A 473 -16.75 -25.22 3.21
CA ASP A 473 -18.12 -25.77 3.21
C ASP A 473 -18.48 -26.58 4.47
N LYS A 474 -17.47 -26.93 5.28
CA LYS A 474 -17.68 -27.65 6.55
C LYS A 474 -17.73 -26.69 7.75
N LEU A 475 -17.42 -25.41 7.56
CA LEU A 475 -17.49 -24.43 8.63
C LEU A 475 -18.95 -24.17 9.02
N GLU A 476 -19.20 -24.09 10.32
CA GLU A 476 -20.51 -23.73 10.87
C GLU A 476 -20.55 -22.22 11.11
N ASN A 477 -21.50 -21.52 10.46
CA ASN A 477 -21.74 -20.09 10.67
C ASN A 477 -23.03 -19.87 11.46
N PRO A 478 -22.96 -19.54 12.77
CA PRO A 478 -24.15 -19.27 13.58
C PRO A 478 -24.73 -17.85 13.38
N TYR A 479 -24.05 -16.98 12.63
CA TYR A 479 -24.37 -15.55 12.47
C TYR A 479 -24.91 -15.23 11.08
N THR A 480 -25.94 -15.99 10.66
CA THR A 480 -26.65 -15.66 9.41
C THR A 480 -27.49 -14.39 9.59
N TYR A 481 -27.72 -13.67 8.49
CA TYR A 481 -28.49 -12.41 8.50
C TYR A 481 -29.86 -12.58 9.14
N ASP A 482 -30.04 -11.95 10.29
CA ASP A 482 -31.26 -11.89 11.08
C ASP A 482 -31.26 -10.65 11.99
N PRO A 483 -31.63 -9.48 11.47
CA PRO A 483 -31.58 -8.22 12.24
C PRO A 483 -32.53 -8.21 13.44
N GLU A 484 -33.65 -8.98 13.41
CA GLU A 484 -34.53 -9.06 14.55
C GLU A 484 -33.92 -9.89 15.69
N LYS A 485 -33.24 -10.99 15.36
CA LYS A 485 -32.46 -11.74 16.34
C LYS A 485 -31.30 -10.91 16.88
N ALA A 486 -30.64 -10.12 16.02
CA ALA A 486 -29.58 -9.18 16.45
C ALA A 486 -30.10 -8.19 17.52
N LYS A 487 -31.26 -7.56 17.28
CA LYS A 487 -31.91 -6.67 18.26
C LYS A 487 -32.23 -7.42 19.55
N GLN A 488 -32.79 -8.64 19.43
CA GLN A 488 -33.18 -9.43 20.60
C GLN A 488 -32.01 -9.78 21.50
N ILE A 489 -30.86 -10.22 20.94
CA ILE A 489 -29.69 -10.55 21.78
C ILE A 489 -29.08 -9.30 22.45
N LEU A 490 -29.17 -8.13 21.80
CA LEU A 490 -28.76 -6.86 22.41
C LEU A 490 -29.70 -6.48 23.57
N ASP A 491 -31.02 -6.61 23.37
CA ASP A 491 -32.03 -6.32 24.41
C ASP A 491 -31.84 -7.26 25.61
N ASP A 492 -31.65 -8.56 25.37
CA ASP A 492 -31.44 -9.57 26.41
C ASP A 492 -30.13 -9.33 27.20
N ALA A 493 -29.14 -8.73 26.56
CA ALA A 493 -27.88 -8.32 27.20
C ALA A 493 -27.95 -6.95 27.91
N GLY A 494 -29.10 -6.26 27.84
CA GLY A 494 -29.27 -4.92 28.41
C GLY A 494 -28.60 -3.81 27.61
N ILE A 495 -28.22 -4.07 26.38
CA ILE A 495 -27.67 -3.08 25.43
C ILE A 495 -28.86 -2.43 24.71
N VAL A 496 -29.43 -1.41 25.28
CA VAL A 496 -30.70 -0.80 24.85
C VAL A 496 -30.54 0.72 24.72
N ASP A 497 -31.41 1.36 23.92
CA ASP A 497 -31.55 2.81 23.85
C ASP A 497 -32.34 3.28 25.09
N THR A 498 -31.66 3.90 26.06
CA THR A 498 -32.25 4.31 27.32
C THR A 498 -32.77 5.75 27.34
N ASP A 499 -32.27 6.61 26.47
CA ASP A 499 -32.65 8.02 26.40
C ASP A 499 -33.56 8.36 25.20
N GLY A 500 -33.74 7.43 24.27
CA GLY A 500 -34.65 7.54 23.13
C GLY A 500 -34.10 8.31 21.95
N ASP A 501 -32.77 8.42 21.82
CA ASP A 501 -32.11 9.10 20.72
C ASP A 501 -31.92 8.20 19.48
N GLY A 502 -32.24 6.90 19.57
CA GLY A 502 -32.16 5.91 18.52
C GLY A 502 -30.83 5.13 18.50
N ILE A 503 -29.92 5.43 19.41
CA ILE A 503 -28.64 4.72 19.55
C ILE A 503 -28.65 3.92 20.87
N ARG A 504 -28.22 2.67 20.80
CA ARG A 504 -28.08 1.81 21.99
C ARG A 504 -26.87 2.20 22.82
N GLU A 505 -26.96 2.01 24.12
CA GLU A 505 -25.83 2.25 25.02
C GLU A 505 -25.23 0.94 25.56
N LEU A 506 -23.93 0.97 25.74
CA LEU A 506 -23.16 0.00 26.52
C LEU A 506 -22.42 0.74 27.64
N ASP A 507 -22.58 0.30 28.88
CA ASP A 507 -22.03 0.95 30.06
C ASP A 507 -22.43 2.44 30.22
N GLY A 508 -23.61 2.77 29.72
CA GLY A 508 -24.17 4.15 29.80
C GLY A 508 -23.59 5.13 28.78
N GLN A 509 -22.99 4.62 27.72
CA GLN A 509 -22.46 5.41 26.60
C GLN A 509 -23.05 4.91 25.28
N ASN A 510 -23.44 5.85 24.42
CA ASN A 510 -23.94 5.52 23.07
C ASN A 510 -22.89 4.76 22.29
N ILE A 511 -23.30 3.69 21.62
CA ILE A 511 -22.43 2.91 20.75
C ILE A 511 -22.30 3.64 19.40
N ASN A 512 -21.22 4.37 19.23
CA ASN A 512 -20.85 5.05 17.98
C ASN A 512 -19.48 4.55 17.54
N LEU A 513 -19.45 3.59 16.62
CA LEU A 513 -18.25 2.88 16.21
C LEU A 513 -17.48 3.69 15.17
N ARG A 514 -16.21 3.97 15.42
CA ARG A 514 -15.29 4.58 14.45
C ARG A 514 -14.88 3.53 13.43
N TYR A 515 -15.20 3.78 12.16
CA TYR A 515 -14.91 2.87 11.05
C TYR A 515 -13.84 3.47 10.14
N ILE A 516 -12.60 3.03 10.31
CA ILE A 516 -11.46 3.47 9.51
C ILE A 516 -11.43 2.69 8.21
N SER A 517 -11.35 3.40 7.08
CA SER A 517 -11.25 2.80 5.76
C SER A 517 -10.43 3.71 4.81
N TYR A 518 -10.08 3.20 3.64
CA TYR A 518 -9.36 3.91 2.60
C TYR A 518 -9.85 3.52 1.21
N GLU A 519 -9.63 4.39 0.23
CA GLU A 519 -10.09 4.14 -1.15
C GLU A 519 -9.23 3.07 -1.82
N ASN A 520 -9.68 1.83 -1.71
CA ASN A 520 -9.11 0.68 -2.39
C ASN A 520 -10.18 -0.41 -2.49
N ARG A 521 -10.33 -1.03 -3.66
CA ARG A 521 -11.20 -2.20 -3.86
C ARG A 521 -12.57 -2.10 -3.18
N LEU A 522 -13.23 -0.94 -3.30
CA LEU A 522 -14.58 -0.69 -2.76
C LEU A 522 -14.72 -0.80 -1.21
N LEU A 523 -13.64 -0.71 -0.46
CA LEU A 523 -13.68 -0.82 1.00
C LEU A 523 -14.52 0.29 1.66
N ASN A 524 -14.50 1.51 1.10
CA ASN A 524 -15.35 2.60 1.59
C ASN A 524 -16.84 2.31 1.34
N ASP A 525 -17.17 1.67 0.22
CA ASP A 525 -18.55 1.31 -0.13
C ASP A 525 -19.09 0.24 0.82
N PHE A 526 -18.26 -0.74 1.22
CA PHE A 526 -18.62 -1.70 2.27
C PHE A 526 -18.87 -1.01 3.60
N ALA A 527 -17.99 -0.12 4.05
CA ALA A 527 -18.16 0.62 5.30
C ALA A 527 -19.46 1.44 5.30
N ASP A 528 -19.79 2.11 4.20
CA ASP A 528 -21.04 2.87 4.06
C ASP A 528 -22.29 1.97 4.08
N ALA A 529 -22.26 0.81 3.40
CA ALA A 529 -23.35 -0.13 3.39
C ALA A 529 -23.56 -0.77 4.78
N GLN A 530 -22.49 -1.24 5.41
CA GLN A 530 -22.52 -1.85 6.74
C GLN A 530 -23.00 -0.85 7.80
N ALA A 531 -22.61 0.42 7.71
CA ALA A 531 -23.10 1.48 8.60
C ALA A 531 -24.62 1.63 8.54
N GLN A 532 -25.23 1.47 7.35
CA GLN A 532 -26.69 1.54 7.17
C GLN A 532 -27.39 0.36 7.86
N TYR A 533 -26.86 -0.87 7.70
CA TYR A 533 -27.40 -2.05 8.38
C TYR A 533 -27.28 -1.94 9.90
N LEU A 534 -26.16 -1.44 10.41
CA LEU A 534 -25.94 -1.27 11.84
C LEU A 534 -26.87 -0.20 12.47
N ALA A 535 -27.16 0.87 11.73
CA ALA A 535 -28.12 1.87 12.16
C ALA A 535 -29.53 1.28 12.37
N GLU A 536 -29.94 0.26 11.60
CA GLU A 536 -31.25 -0.40 11.72
C GLU A 536 -31.41 -1.15 13.06
N ILE A 537 -30.31 -1.56 13.68
CA ILE A 537 -30.31 -2.21 15.00
C ILE A 537 -29.92 -1.26 16.14
N GLY A 538 -29.82 0.06 15.89
CA GLY A 538 -29.51 1.08 16.87
C GLY A 538 -28.01 1.21 17.20
N ILE A 539 -27.13 0.86 16.30
CA ILE A 539 -25.68 1.04 16.43
C ILE A 539 -25.22 2.15 15.47
N GLY A 540 -24.68 3.23 16.04
CA GLY A 540 -24.10 4.31 15.27
C GLY A 540 -22.72 3.92 14.68
N VAL A 541 -22.45 4.38 13.48
CA VAL A 541 -21.11 4.25 12.84
C VAL A 541 -20.64 5.60 12.37
N VAL A 542 -19.36 5.89 12.61
CA VAL A 542 -18.69 7.12 12.19
C VAL A 542 -17.56 6.73 11.22
N PRO A 543 -17.81 6.76 9.89
CA PRO A 543 -16.79 6.46 8.90
C PRO A 543 -15.68 7.53 8.92
N GLU A 544 -14.43 7.08 8.86
CA GLU A 544 -13.23 7.91 8.74
C GLU A 544 -12.41 7.41 7.53
N TYR A 545 -12.52 8.09 6.39
CA TYR A 545 -11.82 7.73 5.17
C TYR A 545 -10.52 8.50 5.05
N GLY A 546 -9.41 7.78 4.85
CA GLY A 546 -8.06 8.34 4.81
C GLY A 546 -7.21 7.75 3.68
N SER A 547 -5.92 8.01 3.74
CA SER A 547 -4.93 7.31 2.92
C SER A 547 -4.62 5.93 3.51
N SER A 548 -4.01 5.06 2.72
CA SER A 548 -3.47 3.77 3.21
C SER A 548 -2.50 3.97 4.38
N ASP A 549 -1.61 4.98 4.32
CA ASP A 549 -0.65 5.28 5.40
C ASP A 549 -1.35 5.69 6.70
N ASP A 550 -2.43 6.50 6.62
CA ASP A 550 -3.23 6.89 7.78
C ASP A 550 -3.96 5.67 8.38
N GLN A 551 -4.56 4.84 7.54
CA GLN A 551 -5.22 3.60 7.94
C GLN A 551 -4.25 2.64 8.66
N TRP A 552 -3.05 2.38 8.10
CA TRP A 552 -2.01 1.56 8.72
C TRP A 552 -1.51 2.14 10.04
N SER A 553 -1.37 3.46 10.12
CA SER A 553 -0.96 4.17 11.33
C SER A 553 -1.96 3.97 12.48
N LYS A 554 -3.26 4.03 12.16
CA LYS A 554 -4.35 3.81 13.13
C LYS A 554 -4.44 2.33 13.51
N LEU A 555 -4.28 1.42 12.55
CA LEU A 555 -4.24 -0.03 12.81
C LEU A 555 -3.13 -0.39 13.81
N ALA A 556 -1.91 0.06 13.55
CA ALA A 556 -0.77 -0.18 14.43
C ALA A 556 -0.90 0.44 15.84
N ALA A 557 -1.71 1.50 15.97
CA ALA A 557 -1.95 2.20 17.23
C ALA A 557 -3.19 1.67 17.99
N LEU A 558 -3.95 0.73 17.44
CA LEU A 558 -5.28 0.30 17.91
C LEU A 558 -6.26 1.51 18.06
N ASP A 559 -6.11 2.54 17.21
CA ASP A 559 -6.93 3.77 17.25
C ASP A 559 -8.13 3.65 16.29
N TYR A 560 -9.02 2.69 16.53
CA TYR A 560 -10.21 2.40 15.75
C TYR A 560 -11.18 1.50 16.52
N ASP A 561 -12.44 1.39 16.07
CA ASP A 561 -13.34 0.30 16.44
C ASP A 561 -13.39 -0.73 15.30
N PHE A 562 -13.62 -0.26 14.04
CA PHE A 562 -13.40 -1.03 12.83
C PHE A 562 -12.24 -0.46 12.02
N ASN A 563 -11.43 -1.33 11.39
CA ASN A 563 -10.38 -0.94 10.46
C ASN A 563 -10.41 -1.85 9.23
N ASN A 564 -10.87 -1.31 8.09
CA ASN A 564 -11.14 -2.07 6.88
C ASN A 564 -9.88 -2.35 6.06
N ASN A 565 -9.77 -3.56 5.52
CA ASN A 565 -8.61 -4.04 4.79
C ASN A 565 -9.00 -5.02 3.67
N ASN A 566 -8.11 -5.17 2.69
CA ASN A 566 -8.21 -6.21 1.68
C ASN A 566 -6.83 -6.86 1.50
N TRP A 567 -6.67 -8.07 2.02
CA TRP A 567 -5.39 -8.76 2.04
C TRP A 567 -5.42 -10.07 1.25
N ILE A 568 -4.25 -10.42 0.70
CA ILE A 568 -4.03 -11.75 0.15
C ILE A 568 -3.89 -12.74 1.31
N THR A 569 -4.62 -13.84 1.26
CA THR A 569 -4.74 -14.77 2.38
C THR A 569 -3.68 -15.88 2.37
N VAL A 570 -3.22 -16.23 1.18
CA VAL A 570 -2.24 -17.29 0.92
C VAL A 570 -1.06 -16.77 0.08
N GLY A 571 -0.49 -15.64 0.50
CA GLY A 571 0.57 -14.96 -0.26
C GLY A 571 1.81 -15.81 -0.53
N THR A 572 2.02 -16.84 0.24
CA THR A 572 3.10 -17.83 0.06
C THR A 572 2.56 -19.23 -0.24
N GLY A 573 1.31 -19.34 -0.74
CA GLY A 573 0.65 -20.62 -0.96
C GLY A 573 0.11 -21.28 0.32
N ASP A 574 0.44 -20.74 1.49
CA ASP A 574 0.02 -21.23 2.81
C ASP A 574 -0.49 -20.06 3.65
N PRO A 575 -1.60 -20.19 4.40
CA PRO A 575 -2.19 -19.08 5.16
C PRO A 575 -1.48 -18.82 6.50
N LEU A 576 -0.43 -19.52 6.89
CA LEU A 576 0.23 -19.39 8.20
C LEU A 576 0.56 -17.93 8.54
N ALA A 577 1.16 -17.19 7.60
CA ALA A 577 1.53 -15.78 7.80
C ALA A 577 0.30 -14.88 7.93
N TYR A 578 -0.78 -15.20 7.23
CA TYR A 578 -2.05 -14.48 7.34
C TYR A 578 -2.77 -14.80 8.65
N MET A 579 -2.81 -16.06 9.05
CA MET A 579 -3.42 -16.52 10.30
C MET A 579 -2.69 -15.98 11.55
N ALA A 580 -1.41 -15.63 11.44
CA ALA A 580 -0.64 -14.96 12.51
C ALA A 580 -1.32 -13.68 13.01
N ASN A 581 -2.12 -13.01 12.17
CA ASN A 581 -2.74 -11.74 12.51
C ASN A 581 -3.80 -11.82 13.62
N TRP A 582 -4.24 -13.01 13.99
CA TRP A 582 -5.14 -13.27 15.13
C TRP A 582 -4.48 -14.00 16.30
N ALA A 583 -3.22 -14.42 16.19
CA ALA A 583 -2.50 -14.95 17.36
C ALA A 583 -2.19 -13.83 18.34
N THR A 584 -2.31 -14.11 19.64
CA THR A 584 -2.27 -13.11 20.72
C THR A 584 -1.07 -12.16 20.65
N ASP A 585 0.14 -12.69 20.38
CA ASP A 585 1.38 -11.90 20.37
C ASP A 585 1.56 -11.05 19.10
N THR A 586 0.79 -11.31 18.04
CA THR A 586 0.93 -10.69 16.72
C THR A 586 -0.36 -10.05 16.21
N SER A 587 -1.43 -10.10 17.02
CA SER A 587 -2.75 -9.58 16.65
C SER A 587 -2.75 -8.07 16.40
N TYR A 588 -3.37 -7.66 15.29
CA TYR A 588 -3.60 -6.25 14.99
C TYR A 588 -4.86 -5.67 15.66
N CYS A 589 -5.68 -6.49 16.32
CA CYS A 589 -6.97 -6.10 16.87
C CYS A 589 -7.12 -6.40 18.38
N ALA A 590 -6.03 -6.70 19.07
CA ALA A 590 -6.03 -7.11 20.48
C ALA A 590 -6.89 -8.39 20.74
N TYR A 591 -7.12 -9.19 19.72
CA TYR A 591 -7.74 -10.52 19.89
C TYR A 591 -6.80 -11.45 20.62
N SER A 592 -7.33 -12.25 21.53
CA SER A 592 -6.59 -13.24 22.29
C SER A 592 -7.48 -14.45 22.59
N ASN A 593 -7.06 -15.61 22.12
CA ASN A 593 -7.73 -16.89 22.37
C ASN A 593 -6.68 -17.99 22.55
N PRO A 594 -6.55 -18.61 23.77
CA PRO A 594 -5.54 -19.61 24.04
C PRO A 594 -5.66 -20.89 23.19
N ASP A 595 -6.87 -21.26 22.74
CA ASP A 595 -7.07 -22.41 21.88
C ASP A 595 -6.61 -22.10 20.45
N TYR A 596 -6.85 -20.88 19.97
CA TYR A 596 -6.31 -20.40 18.69
C TYR A 596 -4.78 -20.36 18.71
N ASP A 597 -4.20 -19.76 19.76
CA ASP A 597 -2.75 -19.64 19.91
C ASP A 597 -2.08 -21.03 19.93
N LYS A 598 -2.69 -21.99 20.59
CA LYS A 598 -2.19 -23.38 20.62
C LYS A 598 -2.18 -24.00 19.21
N LEU A 599 -3.27 -23.86 18.45
CA LEU A 599 -3.35 -24.38 17.08
C LEU A 599 -2.35 -23.66 16.16
N TYR A 600 -2.18 -22.36 16.33
CA TYR A 600 -1.20 -21.57 15.57
C TYR A 600 0.24 -22.03 15.84
N GLU A 601 0.61 -22.27 17.10
CA GLU A 601 1.93 -22.81 17.46
C GLU A 601 2.14 -24.23 16.90
N GLU A 602 1.10 -25.06 16.90
CA GLU A 602 1.14 -26.40 16.30
C GLU A 602 1.31 -26.32 14.78
N LEU A 603 0.56 -25.42 14.11
CA LEU A 603 0.63 -25.19 12.66
C LEU A 603 2.02 -24.79 12.20
N LYS A 604 2.76 -23.99 12.99
CA LYS A 604 4.14 -23.59 12.66
C LYS A 604 5.10 -24.76 12.54
N GLY A 605 4.84 -25.85 13.27
CA GLY A 605 5.69 -27.03 13.31
C GLY A 605 5.17 -28.24 12.51
N GLU A 606 3.94 -28.19 12.02
CA GLU A 606 3.33 -29.31 11.30
C GLU A 606 3.79 -29.34 9.84
N MET A 607 4.27 -30.50 9.37
CA MET A 607 4.77 -30.73 8.01
C MET A 607 3.80 -31.51 7.14
N ASP A 608 2.87 -32.26 7.74
CA ASP A 608 1.87 -33.04 7.01
C ASP A 608 0.77 -32.13 6.45
N PRO A 609 0.56 -32.07 5.12
CA PRO A 609 -0.39 -31.16 4.51
C PRO A 609 -1.84 -31.35 5.00
N GLU A 610 -2.27 -32.60 5.23
CA GLU A 610 -3.64 -32.87 5.66
C GLU A 610 -3.87 -32.42 7.11
N LYS A 611 -2.88 -32.59 7.97
CA LYS A 611 -2.95 -32.07 9.34
C LYS A 611 -2.88 -30.55 9.38
N ARG A 612 -2.06 -29.94 8.54
CA ARG A 612 -2.03 -28.48 8.39
C ARG A 612 -3.42 -27.96 8.00
N LYS A 613 -4.05 -28.60 7.02
CA LYS A 613 -5.40 -28.26 6.58
C LYS A 613 -6.41 -28.36 7.73
N ASP A 614 -6.36 -29.43 8.53
CA ASP A 614 -7.24 -29.62 9.70
C ASP A 614 -7.00 -28.57 10.79
N LEU A 615 -5.75 -28.20 11.08
CA LEU A 615 -5.43 -27.12 12.01
C LEU A 615 -5.97 -25.77 11.52
N ILE A 616 -5.78 -25.46 10.24
CA ILE A 616 -6.28 -24.22 9.60
C ILE A 616 -7.81 -24.19 9.65
N PHE A 617 -8.49 -25.32 9.39
CA PHE A 617 -9.94 -25.41 9.50
C PHE A 617 -10.41 -25.11 10.94
N GLN A 618 -9.79 -25.73 11.95
CA GLN A 618 -10.13 -25.47 13.36
C GLN A 618 -9.91 -24.02 13.75
N MET A 619 -8.81 -23.41 13.28
CA MET A 619 -8.52 -22.00 13.54
C MET A 619 -9.57 -21.07 12.90
N GLN A 620 -10.02 -21.35 11.66
CA GLN A 620 -11.10 -20.62 11.03
C GLN A 620 -12.39 -20.72 11.86
N GLN A 621 -12.75 -21.93 12.31
CA GLN A 621 -13.97 -22.14 13.10
C GLN A 621 -13.95 -21.35 14.42
N ILE A 622 -12.79 -21.29 15.10
CA ILE A 622 -12.62 -20.48 16.32
C ILE A 622 -12.88 -18.99 16.03
N LEU A 623 -12.36 -18.46 14.92
CA LEU A 623 -12.58 -17.06 14.56
C LEU A 623 -14.07 -16.78 14.24
N VAL A 624 -14.74 -17.70 13.59
CA VAL A 624 -16.19 -17.62 13.34
C VAL A 624 -16.95 -17.67 14.67
N ASP A 625 -16.72 -18.67 15.52
CA ASP A 625 -17.41 -18.85 16.80
C ASP A 625 -17.26 -17.68 17.74
N ASP A 626 -16.09 -17.02 17.69
CA ASP A 626 -15.78 -15.83 18.50
C ASP A 626 -16.34 -14.53 17.90
N ALA A 627 -16.96 -14.59 16.71
CA ALA A 627 -17.34 -13.39 15.96
C ALA A 627 -16.14 -12.41 15.87
N ALA A 628 -14.96 -12.94 15.49
CA ALA A 628 -13.70 -12.23 15.65
C ALA A 628 -13.41 -11.24 14.53
N VAL A 629 -14.11 -11.31 13.39
CA VAL A 629 -13.83 -10.51 12.20
C VAL A 629 -15.13 -10.25 11.43
N LEU A 630 -15.26 -9.05 10.86
CA LEU A 630 -16.33 -8.70 9.94
C LEU A 630 -15.80 -8.90 8.51
N ILE A 631 -16.36 -9.86 7.79
CA ILE A 631 -15.97 -10.17 6.42
C ILE A 631 -16.77 -9.32 5.44
N ASP A 632 -16.10 -8.62 4.53
CA ASP A 632 -16.73 -7.93 3.38
C ASP A 632 -17.04 -8.94 2.26
N GLY A 633 -16.11 -9.85 2.00
CA GLY A 633 -16.19 -10.87 0.96
C GLY A 633 -14.83 -11.14 0.31
N TYR A 634 -14.83 -11.96 -0.74
CA TYR A 634 -13.64 -12.35 -1.46
C TYR A 634 -13.54 -11.58 -2.78
N TYR A 635 -12.46 -10.82 -2.95
CA TYR A 635 -12.31 -9.92 -4.08
C TYR A 635 -12.04 -10.66 -5.38
N ASN A 636 -12.80 -10.32 -6.41
CA ASN A 636 -12.63 -10.81 -7.77
C ASN A 636 -11.84 -9.78 -8.59
N SER A 637 -10.72 -10.20 -9.13
CA SER A 637 -9.90 -9.37 -10.02
C SER A 637 -10.52 -9.27 -11.40
N SER A 638 -10.29 -8.18 -12.14
CA SER A 638 -10.82 -7.99 -13.48
C SER A 638 -9.76 -7.49 -14.47
N MET A 639 -9.86 -7.96 -15.71
CA MET A 639 -9.23 -7.39 -16.89
C MET A 639 -10.28 -7.02 -17.92
N ILE A 640 -10.16 -5.83 -18.48
CA ILE A 640 -11.04 -5.37 -19.56
C ILE A 640 -10.18 -4.93 -20.72
N TYR A 641 -10.43 -5.46 -21.90
CA TYR A 641 -9.62 -5.20 -23.07
C TYR A 641 -10.40 -5.08 -24.36
N SER A 642 -9.85 -4.32 -25.31
CA SER A 642 -10.42 -4.09 -26.63
C SER A 642 -10.11 -5.27 -27.57
N LYS A 643 -10.77 -5.35 -28.72
CA LYS A 643 -10.52 -6.34 -29.78
C LYS A 643 -9.11 -6.35 -30.36
N LYS A 644 -8.21 -5.46 -29.94
CA LYS A 644 -6.79 -5.51 -30.30
C LYS A 644 -6.01 -6.56 -29.50
N VAL A 645 -6.57 -7.01 -28.39
CA VAL A 645 -6.06 -8.11 -27.56
C VAL A 645 -6.93 -9.31 -27.83
N ASP A 646 -6.33 -10.45 -28.17
CA ASP A 646 -7.01 -11.71 -28.45
C ASP A 646 -7.34 -12.45 -27.15
N SER A 647 -6.34 -12.54 -26.26
CA SER A 647 -6.49 -13.20 -24.95
C SER A 647 -5.76 -12.43 -23.86
N ALA A 648 -6.30 -12.53 -22.65
CA ALA A 648 -5.65 -12.16 -21.40
C ALA A 648 -5.97 -13.22 -20.36
N HIS A 649 -5.11 -13.40 -19.38
CA HIS A 649 -5.31 -14.34 -18.29
C HIS A 649 -5.24 -13.63 -16.95
N ILE A 650 -6.24 -13.86 -16.09
CA ILE A 650 -6.27 -13.36 -14.71
C ILE A 650 -5.87 -14.51 -13.79
N HIS A 651 -4.67 -14.45 -13.26
CA HIS A 651 -4.21 -15.42 -12.28
C HIS A 651 -4.88 -15.23 -10.92
N THR A 652 -5.18 -16.31 -10.23
CA THR A 652 -5.84 -16.31 -8.91
C THR A 652 -5.06 -15.47 -7.86
N ALA A 653 -3.71 -15.56 -7.85
CA ALA A 653 -2.88 -14.59 -7.18
C ALA A 653 -2.61 -13.40 -8.12
N ASP A 654 -2.83 -12.18 -7.66
CA ASP A 654 -2.58 -10.98 -8.45
C ASP A 654 -1.06 -10.64 -8.57
N TYR A 655 -0.24 -11.71 -8.76
CA TYR A 655 1.22 -11.64 -8.92
C TYR A 655 1.67 -11.53 -10.38
N TYR A 656 0.81 -11.91 -11.34
CA TYR A 656 1.18 -12.11 -12.75
C TYR A 656 0.14 -11.46 -13.66
N TRP A 657 0.23 -10.13 -13.86
CA TRP A 657 -0.71 -9.39 -14.71
C TRP A 657 -0.27 -9.34 -16.17
N LEU A 658 1.01 -9.05 -16.44
CA LEU A 658 1.60 -9.04 -17.77
C LEU A 658 2.45 -10.30 -17.96
N SER A 659 1.96 -11.21 -18.76
CA SER A 659 2.64 -12.47 -19.11
C SER A 659 2.61 -12.71 -20.61
N THR A 660 3.20 -13.81 -21.06
CA THR A 660 3.13 -14.27 -22.45
C THR A 660 1.74 -14.78 -22.85
N GLU A 661 0.79 -14.89 -21.91
CA GLU A 661 -0.59 -15.29 -22.16
C GLU A 661 -1.47 -14.14 -22.66
N ILE A 662 -0.98 -12.90 -22.55
CA ILE A 662 -1.64 -11.75 -23.19
C ILE A 662 -1.16 -11.68 -24.64
N THR A 663 -2.07 -11.94 -25.57
CA THR A 663 -1.74 -12.03 -26.98
C THR A 663 -2.44 -10.97 -27.82
N PRO A 664 -1.78 -10.46 -28.88
CA PRO A 664 -2.42 -9.53 -29.82
C PRO A 664 -3.43 -10.28 -30.71
N ALA A 665 -4.54 -9.62 -31.05
CA ALA A 665 -5.41 -10.09 -32.12
C ALA A 665 -4.67 -10.11 -33.47
N GLU A 666 -5.06 -11.08 -34.36
CA GLU A 666 -4.49 -11.24 -35.69
C GLU A 666 -4.74 -10.04 -36.61
#